data_d1ec017f15e65a0c697342b00397930d
#
_entry.id   d1ec017f15e65a0c697342b00397930d
#
_cell.length_a   1.000
_cell.length_b   1.000
_cell.length_c   1.000
_cell.angle_alpha   90.00
_cell.angle_beta   90.00
_cell.angle_gamma   90.00
#
_symmetry.space_group_name_H-M   'P 1'
#
loop_
_entity.id
_entity.type
_entity.pdbx_description
1 polymer ?
#
loop_
_entity_poly.entity_id
_entity_poly.type
_entity_poly.pdbx_seq_one_letter_code
_entity_poly.pdbx_strand_id
1 'polypeptide(L)'
;MKRPKSAWNLLSSKSPNSKQQTSFGFDFNNPLEKEENNDNSNKQKNMSLTDSIYSLFTRKIYAEIYYAWCNDCSEKPSTEGAKYFRDELISRNNKDLRNFNFRSMRAGKNFLSSFGGNLPPIQVRKIDLSDNLVNDECMHNVKNLISAKQVIYLNLSSNQISTEGLKIIQHEIIETNSLKYLNLGVYKGSYRINNFSGEGGLIIARIILNNKSIETLILQENLLGEDSGTKIGIALIQNKTLKKLVISNNKIKNRGARSILENAQELVSLDLSYNEITPDVCSDLKKLMMKSKNLKEIIWNGNYVELKGINFIVDALQKQIKLKSLCLRNTSLNLEAVKALAKGLINNECLKILDLGANFINFESFKDICDCLNTNKIKIFRCKNNLLGDESVKYFSETILNKDTNSVLTSFDFSSCKIYDQGLIYILHGLTNNEKISWINLKDNFFSHEIDFVILNFLEKNTHLTHIDLTRNRFSFQCLQKVNRIIKRNRNIQNNKEPNKLLVELYSLKYENTKLNELKETLKIIENDNAKLKLNKIDLRADFELSKKEAGEKMTELLNQIESSESLLKLRKKELGEKMKIMEKKKMENKIKLDELRSKLEQVIKEKEDAKILTEKIKKDTEMVQVDMTKTIVDLNDGIELNKKKEIEIMKEVREVANKVVELEVKIRERQEELKQNGIELKKEDEEINKKEKKKFKEDEKIIENNKNEEDKKEIKRDTSKKRVTIKKSKIK
;
A
#
# COMPACT_ATOMS: atom_id res chain seq x y z
N MET A 1 1.23 12.05 12.91
CA MET A 1 1.98 12.30 11.66
C MET A 1 1.60 13.68 11.13
N LYS A 2 2.53 14.62 11.17
CA LYS A 2 2.31 15.99 10.68
C LYS A 2 2.26 15.95 9.15
N ARG A 3 1.18 16.48 8.56
CA ARG A 3 1.02 16.58 7.11
C ARG A 3 2.02 17.59 6.53
N PRO A 4 2.49 17.43 5.28
CA PRO A 4 3.19 18.52 4.61
C PRO A 4 2.24 19.70 4.47
N LYS A 5 2.65 20.85 4.97
CA LYS A 5 1.96 22.12 4.75
C LYS A 5 1.95 22.37 3.24
N SER A 6 0.77 22.69 2.69
CA SER A 6 0.69 23.12 1.29
C SER A 6 1.63 24.32 1.09
N ALA A 7 2.14 24.52 -0.13
CA ALA A 7 3.02 25.64 -0.46
C ALA A 7 2.48 27.01 -0.01
N TRP A 8 1.17 27.11 0.19
CA TRP A 8 0.43 28.27 0.67
C TRP A 8 0.71 28.63 2.15
N ASN A 9 1.10 27.68 3.00
CA ASN A 9 1.38 27.93 4.41
C ASN A 9 2.81 28.44 4.69
N LEU A 10 3.70 28.44 3.70
CA LEU A 10 5.08 28.92 3.86
C LEU A 10 5.21 30.45 3.74
N LEU A 11 4.20 31.15 3.22
CA LEU A 11 4.23 32.60 3.05
C LEU A 11 3.68 33.40 4.25
N SER A 12 3.11 32.75 5.28
CA SER A 12 2.41 33.44 6.37
C SER A 12 3.22 33.67 7.67
N SER A 13 4.50 33.31 7.73
CA SER A 13 5.28 33.40 8.97
C SER A 13 6.41 34.42 8.96
N LYS A 14 6.12 35.68 8.71
CA LYS A 14 6.94 36.84 9.20
C LYS A 14 6.07 38.08 9.25
N SER A 15 5.59 38.43 10.42
CA SER A 15 5.04 39.75 10.69
C SER A 15 6.15 40.67 11.20
N PRO A 16 6.21 41.91 10.73
CA PRO A 16 6.61 43.02 11.58
C PRO A 16 5.44 43.96 11.87
N ASN A 17 5.44 44.46 13.09
CA ASN A 17 4.50 45.43 13.62
C ASN A 17 4.48 46.77 12.89
N SER A 18 3.34 47.39 12.90
CA SER A 18 2.97 48.81 13.09
C SER A 18 2.24 49.49 11.95
N LYS A 19 1.06 49.93 12.34
CA LYS A 19 0.32 51.17 11.93
C LYS A 19 0.90 51.96 10.77
N GLN A 20 0.19 51.92 9.62
CA GLN A 20 -0.24 53.12 8.88
C GLN A 20 -1.23 52.69 7.80
N GLN A 21 -2.46 53.25 7.87
CA GLN A 21 -3.40 53.25 6.76
C GLN A 21 -2.83 54.16 5.68
N THR A 22 -2.32 53.62 4.63
CA THR A 22 -2.11 54.30 3.36
C THR A 22 -2.66 53.41 2.26
N SER A 23 -3.48 54.02 1.40
CA SER A 23 -3.99 53.41 0.18
C SER A 23 -2.81 52.92 -0.68
N PHE A 24 -2.52 51.62 -0.60
CA PHE A 24 -1.51 50.99 -1.45
C PHE A 24 -2.11 50.75 -2.83
N GLY A 25 -1.87 51.69 -3.75
CA GLY A 25 -1.92 51.39 -5.16
C GLY A 25 -0.77 50.44 -5.50
N PHE A 26 -1.05 49.17 -5.70
CA PHE A 26 -0.10 48.23 -6.26
C PHE A 26 0.18 48.65 -7.71
N ASP A 27 1.38 49.13 -7.97
CA ASP A 27 1.83 49.43 -9.31
C ASP A 27 2.23 48.14 -10.02
N PHE A 28 1.28 47.56 -10.77
CA PHE A 28 1.49 46.37 -11.58
C PHE A 28 2.44 46.61 -12.78
N ASN A 29 2.93 47.83 -12.95
CA ASN A 29 3.75 48.18 -14.12
C ASN A 29 5.24 47.84 -13.98
N ASN A 30 5.75 47.49 -12.78
CA ASN A 30 7.20 47.46 -12.58
C ASN A 30 7.91 46.09 -12.46
N PRO A 31 7.28 44.94 -12.20
CA PRO A 31 7.99 43.64 -12.28
C PRO A 31 7.85 42.92 -13.62
N LEU A 32 6.92 43.31 -14.50
CA LEU A 32 6.60 42.55 -15.71
C LEU A 32 7.28 43.10 -16.98
N GLU A 33 7.71 44.37 -17.00
CA GLU A 33 8.36 44.98 -18.19
C GLU A 33 9.87 44.70 -18.28
N LYS A 34 10.54 44.31 -17.18
CA LYS A 34 11.99 44.05 -17.23
C LYS A 34 12.37 42.64 -17.68
N GLU A 35 11.45 41.67 -17.67
CA GLU A 35 11.72 40.30 -18.13
C GLU A 35 11.38 40.09 -19.62
N GLU A 36 10.57 40.95 -20.25
CA GLU A 36 10.21 40.83 -21.68
C GLU A 36 11.34 41.22 -22.65
N ASN A 37 12.34 42.01 -22.22
CA ASN A 37 13.36 42.54 -23.12
C ASN A 37 14.64 41.69 -23.26
N ASN A 38 14.84 40.63 -22.46
CA ASN A 38 16.07 39.85 -22.54
C ASN A 38 15.92 38.41 -23.10
N ASP A 39 14.71 37.96 -23.41
CA ASP A 39 14.45 36.57 -23.87
C ASP A 39 14.02 36.50 -25.36
N ASN A 40 14.09 37.60 -26.11
CA ASN A 40 13.53 37.69 -27.46
C ASN A 40 14.38 37.08 -28.59
N SER A 41 15.53 36.46 -28.30
CA SER A 41 16.38 35.92 -29.39
C SER A 41 16.25 34.40 -29.66
N ASN A 42 15.57 33.61 -28.80
CA ASN A 42 15.50 32.17 -29.01
C ASN A 42 14.09 31.52 -28.90
N LYS A 43 13.01 32.30 -28.76
CA LYS A 43 11.64 31.81 -28.66
C LYS A 43 10.77 32.00 -29.90
N GLN A 44 11.30 32.52 -31.00
CA GLN A 44 10.50 32.87 -32.20
C GLN A 44 10.05 31.67 -33.06
N LYS A 45 10.32 30.42 -32.68
CA LYS A 45 9.90 29.23 -33.49
C LYS A 45 8.75 28.41 -32.92
N ASN A 46 8.18 28.76 -31.76
CA ASN A 46 7.04 27.99 -31.19
C ASN A 46 5.86 28.88 -30.71
N MET A 47 5.73 30.11 -31.20
CA MET A 47 4.66 31.04 -30.82
C MET A 47 3.48 31.06 -31.79
N SER A 48 2.96 29.89 -32.18
CA SER A 48 1.66 29.83 -32.89
C SER A 48 0.51 29.28 -32.02
N LEU A 49 0.63 29.38 -30.71
CA LEU A 49 -0.37 28.89 -29.74
C LEU A 49 -0.49 29.85 -28.56
N THR A 50 -0.90 31.09 -28.79
CA THR A 50 -1.22 32.01 -27.69
C THR A 50 -2.71 32.21 -27.52
N ASP A 51 -3.45 31.09 -27.44
CA ASP A 51 -4.74 31.08 -26.79
C ASP A 51 -4.54 30.77 -25.30
N SER A 52 -3.84 31.58 -24.56
CA SER A 52 -3.73 31.42 -23.12
C SER A 52 -4.88 32.13 -22.41
N ILE A 53 -5.31 31.65 -21.26
CA ILE A 53 -6.29 32.31 -20.40
C ILE A 53 -5.90 33.78 -20.15
N TYR A 54 -4.61 34.07 -20.29
CA TYR A 54 -4.03 35.43 -20.17
C TYR A 54 -4.48 36.38 -21.28
N SER A 55 -4.79 35.87 -22.48
CA SER A 55 -5.30 36.70 -23.58
C SER A 55 -6.78 37.10 -23.42
N LEU A 56 -7.51 36.42 -22.54
CA LEU A 56 -8.91 36.67 -22.24
C LEU A 56 -9.13 37.89 -21.34
N PHE A 57 -8.15 38.22 -20.48
CA PHE A 57 -8.30 39.20 -19.45
C PHE A 57 -7.25 40.32 -19.59
N THR A 58 -7.70 41.59 -19.49
CA THR A 58 -6.79 42.70 -19.35
C THR A 58 -6.06 42.62 -17.99
N ARG A 59 -4.92 43.31 -17.86
CA ARG A 59 -4.18 43.41 -16.59
C ARG A 59 -5.07 43.87 -15.43
N LYS A 60 -5.98 44.78 -15.68
CA LYS A 60 -6.93 45.31 -14.69
C LYS A 60 -7.89 44.23 -14.23
N ILE A 61 -8.53 43.53 -15.15
CA ILE A 61 -9.46 42.43 -14.86
C ILE A 61 -8.73 41.29 -14.11
N TYR A 62 -7.51 40.97 -14.51
CA TYR A 62 -6.71 39.99 -13.82
C TYR A 62 -6.43 40.37 -12.35
N ALA A 63 -6.12 41.66 -12.09
CA ALA A 63 -5.94 42.16 -10.73
C ALA A 63 -7.23 42.04 -9.91
N GLU A 64 -8.38 42.38 -10.48
CA GLU A 64 -9.68 42.25 -9.82
C GLU A 64 -9.99 40.80 -9.45
N ILE A 65 -9.71 39.85 -10.33
CA ILE A 65 -9.88 38.41 -10.05
C ILE A 65 -8.93 37.94 -8.93
N TYR A 66 -7.67 38.41 -8.95
CA TYR A 66 -6.72 38.08 -7.91
C TYR A 66 -7.11 38.66 -6.55
N TYR A 67 -7.53 39.91 -6.48
CA TYR A 67 -8.03 40.54 -5.23
C TYR A 67 -9.26 39.82 -4.69
N ALA A 68 -10.19 39.46 -5.57
CA ALA A 68 -11.36 38.68 -5.21
C ALA A 68 -10.98 37.32 -4.63
N TRP A 69 -9.99 36.68 -5.24
CA TRP A 69 -9.44 35.40 -4.73
C TRP A 69 -8.76 35.56 -3.36
N CYS A 70 -7.98 36.64 -3.16
CA CYS A 70 -7.37 36.92 -1.87
C CYS A 70 -8.42 37.13 -0.77
N ASN A 71 -9.55 37.77 -1.09
CA ASN A 71 -10.66 37.96 -0.14
C ASN A 71 -11.27 36.61 0.24
N ASP A 72 -11.49 35.68 -0.69
CA ASP A 72 -11.99 34.33 -0.39
C ASP A 72 -11.02 33.52 0.48
N CYS A 73 -9.72 33.71 0.29
CA CYS A 73 -8.68 33.03 1.04
C CYS A 73 -8.37 33.69 2.40
N SER A 74 -8.89 34.90 2.66
CA SER A 74 -8.48 35.73 3.80
C SER A 74 -6.99 36.04 3.80
N GLU A 75 -6.40 36.19 2.60
CA GLU A 75 -4.98 36.49 2.39
C GLU A 75 -4.78 37.95 1.99
N LYS A 76 -3.66 38.55 2.43
CA LYS A 76 -3.31 39.89 1.99
C LYS A 76 -2.71 39.86 0.59
N PRO A 77 -3.17 40.69 -0.34
CA PRO A 77 -2.59 40.78 -1.66
C PRO A 77 -1.09 41.10 -1.62
N SER A 78 -0.30 40.44 -2.45
CA SER A 78 1.13 40.68 -2.61
C SER A 78 1.57 40.47 -4.06
N THR A 79 2.68 41.05 -4.44
CA THR A 79 3.26 40.88 -5.78
C THR A 79 3.67 39.44 -6.07
N GLU A 80 4.27 38.77 -5.07
CA GLU A 80 4.65 37.35 -5.17
C GLU A 80 3.43 36.46 -5.26
N GLY A 81 2.39 36.76 -4.46
CA GLY A 81 1.12 36.04 -4.51
C GLY A 81 0.42 36.22 -5.85
N ALA A 82 0.42 37.40 -6.42
CA ALA A 82 -0.15 37.66 -7.74
C ALA A 82 0.60 36.91 -8.86
N LYS A 83 1.94 36.85 -8.80
CA LYS A 83 2.75 36.07 -9.74
C LYS A 83 2.43 34.59 -9.61
N TYR A 84 2.41 34.06 -8.38
CA TYR A 84 2.07 32.64 -8.13
C TYR A 84 0.66 32.29 -8.63
N PHE A 85 -0.34 33.11 -8.30
CA PHE A 85 -1.71 32.90 -8.75
C PHE A 85 -1.83 32.87 -10.27
N ARG A 86 -1.14 33.81 -10.94
CA ARG A 86 -1.08 33.88 -12.40
C ARG A 86 -0.47 32.62 -12.99
N ASP A 87 0.70 32.18 -12.49
CA ASP A 87 1.43 31.03 -13.03
C ASP A 87 0.64 29.74 -12.83
N GLU A 88 -0.04 29.60 -11.69
CA GLU A 88 -0.94 28.49 -11.42
C GLU A 88 -2.17 28.49 -12.33
N LEU A 89 -2.79 29.65 -12.55
CA LEU A 89 -3.94 29.80 -13.42
C LEU A 89 -3.59 29.46 -14.88
N ILE A 90 -2.44 29.90 -15.36
CA ILE A 90 -1.93 29.61 -16.70
C ILE A 90 -1.60 28.13 -16.85
N SER A 91 -0.84 27.55 -15.92
CA SER A 91 -0.41 26.17 -15.99
C SER A 91 -1.57 25.18 -16.09
N ARG A 92 -2.67 25.49 -15.42
CA ARG A 92 -3.88 24.65 -15.40
C ARG A 92 -4.78 24.82 -16.62
N ASN A 93 -4.75 25.98 -17.26
CA ASN A 93 -5.75 26.35 -18.27
C ASN A 93 -5.15 26.66 -19.65
N ASN A 94 -3.89 26.33 -19.87
CA ASN A 94 -3.13 26.74 -21.07
C ASN A 94 -3.44 25.94 -22.34
N LYS A 95 -4.33 24.93 -22.30
CA LYS A 95 -4.54 24.03 -23.45
C LYS A 95 -5.78 24.35 -24.29
N ASP A 96 -6.82 24.89 -23.68
CA ASP A 96 -8.07 25.26 -24.37
C ASP A 96 -8.80 26.31 -23.53
N LEU A 97 -9.01 27.48 -24.09
CA LEU A 97 -9.70 28.61 -23.47
C LEU A 97 -11.16 28.36 -23.09
N ARG A 98 -11.73 27.28 -23.56
CA ARG A 98 -13.09 26.85 -23.22
C ARG A 98 -13.15 25.91 -22.03
N ASN A 99 -12.00 25.53 -21.47
CA ASN A 99 -11.88 24.59 -20.38
C ASN A 99 -11.18 25.25 -19.17
N PHE A 100 -11.92 25.53 -18.11
CA PHE A 100 -11.42 26.12 -16.89
C PHE A 100 -11.23 25.08 -15.78
N ASN A 101 -10.02 24.97 -15.28
CA ASN A 101 -9.66 24.08 -14.18
C ASN A 101 -9.18 24.90 -12.96
N PHE A 102 -10.09 25.11 -12.03
CA PHE A 102 -9.84 25.81 -10.76
C PHE A 102 -9.76 24.87 -9.56
N ARG A 103 -9.56 23.57 -9.78
CA ARG A 103 -9.53 22.57 -8.72
C ARG A 103 -8.51 22.93 -7.64
N SER A 104 -8.93 22.86 -6.36
CA SER A 104 -8.10 23.11 -5.18
C SER A 104 -7.43 24.50 -5.17
N MET A 105 -8.04 25.51 -5.81
CA MET A 105 -7.54 26.89 -5.83
C MET A 105 -8.11 27.74 -4.69
N ARG A 106 -8.92 27.19 -3.79
CA ARG A 106 -9.61 27.94 -2.73
C ARG A 106 -10.54 29.04 -3.27
N ALA A 107 -11.05 28.85 -4.48
CA ALA A 107 -12.00 29.75 -5.11
C ALA A 107 -13.33 29.79 -4.32
N GLY A 108 -13.81 30.97 -4.01
CA GLY A 108 -15.05 31.19 -3.29
C GLY A 108 -15.97 32.16 -4.01
N LYS A 109 -16.85 32.83 -3.26
CA LYS A 109 -17.91 33.73 -3.78
C LYS A 109 -17.33 34.90 -4.54
N ASN A 110 -16.32 35.58 -4.00
CA ASN A 110 -15.76 36.78 -4.59
C ASN A 110 -15.03 36.43 -5.89
N PHE A 111 -14.21 35.37 -5.89
CA PHE A 111 -13.55 34.86 -7.09
C PHE A 111 -14.57 34.55 -8.19
N LEU A 112 -15.61 33.78 -7.89
CA LEU A 112 -16.61 33.38 -8.87
C LEU A 112 -17.41 34.54 -9.42
N SER A 113 -17.70 35.55 -8.59
CA SER A 113 -18.36 36.78 -9.01
C SER A 113 -17.49 37.57 -9.96
N SER A 114 -16.22 37.83 -9.58
CA SER A 114 -15.27 38.58 -10.40
C SER A 114 -14.93 37.82 -11.71
N PHE A 115 -14.66 36.54 -11.63
CA PHE A 115 -14.37 35.70 -12.80
C PHE A 115 -15.56 35.65 -13.78
N GLY A 116 -16.75 35.33 -13.27
CA GLY A 116 -17.96 35.19 -14.09
C GLY A 116 -18.40 36.49 -14.73
N GLY A 117 -18.32 37.62 -13.98
CA GLY A 117 -18.67 38.95 -14.45
C GLY A 117 -17.73 39.52 -15.51
N ASN A 118 -16.45 39.11 -15.46
CA ASN A 118 -15.43 39.57 -16.41
C ASN A 118 -15.19 38.61 -17.58
N LEU A 119 -15.85 37.43 -17.57
CA LEU A 119 -15.65 36.45 -18.63
C LEU A 119 -16.27 36.93 -19.96
N PRO A 120 -15.45 37.02 -21.02
CA PRO A 120 -15.96 37.48 -22.32
C PRO A 120 -17.03 36.51 -22.87
N PRO A 121 -17.79 36.87 -23.90
CA PRO A 121 -18.86 36.06 -24.46
C PRO A 121 -18.33 34.86 -25.27
N ILE A 122 -17.56 34.01 -24.61
CA ILE A 122 -17.04 32.77 -25.19
C ILE A 122 -17.89 31.58 -24.72
N GLN A 123 -17.95 30.56 -25.56
CA GLN A 123 -18.56 29.28 -25.16
C GLN A 123 -17.63 28.52 -24.20
N VAL A 124 -18.03 28.39 -22.95
CA VAL A 124 -17.30 27.61 -21.95
C VAL A 124 -17.79 26.17 -22.00
N ARG A 125 -16.89 25.22 -22.24
CA ARG A 125 -17.24 23.78 -22.30
C ARG A 125 -17.05 23.06 -20.97
N LYS A 126 -15.99 23.40 -20.28
CA LYS A 126 -15.63 22.69 -19.04
C LYS A 126 -15.33 23.69 -17.92
N ILE A 127 -15.94 23.45 -16.75
CA ILE A 127 -15.63 24.14 -15.50
C ILE A 127 -15.37 23.10 -14.42
N ASP A 128 -14.18 23.11 -13.86
CA ASP A 128 -13.79 22.28 -12.71
C ASP A 128 -13.53 23.17 -11.49
N LEU A 129 -14.48 23.19 -10.59
CA LEU A 129 -14.45 23.91 -9.31
C LEU A 129 -14.29 22.97 -8.13
N SER A 130 -13.81 21.74 -8.35
CA SER A 130 -13.68 20.75 -7.29
C SER A 130 -12.67 21.17 -6.23
N ASP A 131 -12.96 20.81 -4.98
CA ASP A 131 -12.11 21.04 -3.80
C ASP A 131 -11.80 22.54 -3.57
N ASN A 132 -12.86 23.36 -3.56
CA ASN A 132 -12.78 24.81 -3.37
C ASN A 132 -13.61 25.26 -2.15
N LEU A 133 -13.82 26.57 -2.02
CA LEU A 133 -14.63 27.22 -0.96
C LEU A 133 -16.04 27.55 -1.45
N VAL A 134 -16.53 26.76 -2.41
CA VAL A 134 -17.85 26.98 -3.01
C VAL A 134 -18.93 26.51 -2.05
N ASN A 135 -19.73 27.45 -1.55
CA ASN A 135 -20.88 27.22 -0.67
C ASN A 135 -22.18 27.68 -1.35
N ASP A 136 -23.28 27.70 -0.61
CA ASP A 136 -24.60 28.06 -1.17
C ASP A 136 -24.65 29.49 -1.71
N GLU A 137 -23.95 30.43 -1.10
CA GLU A 137 -23.85 31.81 -1.60
C GLU A 137 -23.20 31.91 -2.98
N CYS A 138 -22.30 30.99 -3.29
CA CYS A 138 -21.64 30.93 -4.59
C CYS A 138 -22.59 30.44 -5.71
N MET A 139 -23.68 29.82 -5.36
CA MET A 139 -24.54 29.14 -6.35
C MET A 139 -25.25 30.08 -7.31
N HIS A 140 -25.48 31.34 -6.95
CA HIS A 140 -25.98 32.34 -7.89
C HIS A 140 -24.98 32.61 -9.02
N ASN A 141 -23.68 32.62 -8.73
CA ASN A 141 -22.64 32.78 -9.75
C ASN A 141 -22.52 31.54 -10.63
N VAL A 142 -22.62 30.35 -10.04
CA VAL A 142 -22.63 29.06 -10.77
C VAL A 142 -23.87 28.97 -11.66
N LYS A 143 -25.04 29.39 -11.18
CA LYS A 143 -26.28 29.49 -11.96
C LYS A 143 -26.06 30.30 -13.22
N ASN A 144 -25.52 31.51 -13.11
CA ASN A 144 -25.25 32.39 -14.23
C ASN A 144 -24.25 31.78 -15.24
N LEU A 145 -23.23 31.06 -14.75
CA LEU A 145 -22.30 30.35 -15.62
C LEU A 145 -22.96 29.21 -16.41
N ILE A 146 -23.89 28.46 -15.81
CA ILE A 146 -24.62 27.39 -16.50
C ILE A 146 -25.51 27.98 -17.59
N SER A 147 -26.30 29.02 -17.27
CA SER A 147 -27.26 29.63 -18.19
C SER A 147 -26.60 30.35 -19.36
N ALA A 148 -25.52 31.12 -19.07
CA ALA A 148 -24.90 31.99 -20.07
C ALA A 148 -23.89 31.31 -20.99
N LYS A 149 -23.30 30.16 -20.63
CA LYS A 149 -22.08 29.64 -21.26
C LYS A 149 -22.19 28.28 -21.92
N GLN A 150 -23.35 27.63 -21.91
CA GLN A 150 -23.57 26.30 -22.50
C GLN A 150 -22.56 25.24 -22.00
N VAL A 151 -22.35 25.16 -20.70
CA VAL A 151 -21.39 24.27 -20.08
C VAL A 151 -21.74 22.82 -20.36
N ILE A 152 -20.74 22.03 -20.83
CA ILE A 152 -20.89 20.59 -21.09
C ILE A 152 -20.43 19.77 -19.88
N TYR A 153 -19.42 20.22 -19.17
CA TYR A 153 -18.82 19.55 -18.04
C TYR A 153 -18.75 20.52 -16.84
N LEU A 154 -19.42 20.15 -15.75
CA LEU A 154 -19.42 20.88 -14.49
C LEU A 154 -19.00 19.98 -13.34
N ASN A 155 -17.93 20.33 -12.66
CA ASN A 155 -17.45 19.62 -11.48
C ASN A 155 -17.48 20.55 -10.25
N LEU A 156 -18.39 20.27 -9.34
CA LEU A 156 -18.58 20.97 -8.06
C LEU A 156 -18.26 20.05 -6.86
N SER A 157 -17.54 18.94 -7.08
CA SER A 157 -17.23 17.98 -6.03
C SER A 157 -16.38 18.58 -4.91
N SER A 158 -16.53 18.05 -3.71
CA SER A 158 -15.72 18.45 -2.54
C SER A 158 -15.77 19.95 -2.25
N ASN A 159 -16.97 20.49 -2.17
CA ASN A 159 -17.23 21.85 -1.74
C ASN A 159 -18.08 21.84 -0.45
N GLN A 160 -18.78 22.90 -0.17
CA GLN A 160 -19.66 23.05 0.99
C GLN A 160 -21.09 23.43 0.58
N ILE A 161 -21.54 22.81 -0.52
CA ILE A 161 -22.87 23.05 -1.08
C ILE A 161 -23.88 22.23 -0.29
N SER A 162 -24.93 22.87 0.21
CA SER A 162 -26.04 22.21 0.86
C SER A 162 -27.23 22.03 -0.11
N THR A 163 -28.33 21.51 0.44
CA THR A 163 -29.60 21.40 -0.28
C THR A 163 -30.08 22.78 -0.78
N GLU A 164 -29.86 23.85 -0.03
CA GLU A 164 -30.25 25.21 -0.44
C GLU A 164 -29.48 25.69 -1.66
N GLY A 165 -28.16 25.46 -1.68
CA GLY A 165 -27.37 25.76 -2.86
C GLY A 165 -27.81 24.97 -4.09
N LEU A 166 -28.19 23.72 -3.92
CA LEU A 166 -28.71 22.89 -5.00
C LEU A 166 -30.07 23.40 -5.54
N LYS A 167 -30.95 23.93 -4.65
CA LYS A 167 -32.22 24.58 -5.04
C LYS A 167 -31.98 25.77 -5.97
N ILE A 168 -30.95 26.58 -5.71
CA ILE A 168 -30.63 27.78 -6.50
C ILE A 168 -30.33 27.42 -7.98
N ILE A 169 -29.56 26.32 -8.21
CA ILE A 169 -29.13 25.93 -9.57
C ILE A 169 -30.02 24.88 -10.21
N GLN A 170 -31.01 24.34 -9.51
CA GLN A 170 -31.87 23.24 -10.00
C GLN A 170 -32.52 23.59 -11.32
N HIS A 171 -33.12 24.76 -11.45
CA HIS A 171 -33.86 25.15 -12.65
C HIS A 171 -32.94 25.19 -13.87
N GLU A 172 -31.77 25.82 -13.78
CA GLU A 172 -30.80 25.91 -14.87
C GLU A 172 -30.22 24.57 -15.27
N ILE A 173 -29.99 23.67 -14.29
CA ILE A 173 -29.56 22.30 -14.60
C ILE A 173 -30.67 21.55 -15.33
N ILE A 174 -31.94 21.73 -15.00
CA ILE A 174 -33.05 21.08 -15.68
C ILE A 174 -33.21 21.57 -17.11
N GLU A 175 -33.16 22.89 -17.31
CA GLU A 175 -33.44 23.52 -18.62
C GLU A 175 -32.24 23.45 -19.59
N THR A 176 -31.03 23.28 -19.09
CA THR A 176 -29.86 23.20 -19.97
C THR A 176 -29.85 21.93 -20.81
N ASN A 177 -29.65 22.09 -22.12
CA ASN A 177 -29.48 20.98 -23.06
C ASN A 177 -28.01 20.68 -23.37
N SER A 178 -27.05 21.42 -22.77
CA SER A 178 -25.62 21.29 -23.05
C SER A 178 -24.90 20.42 -22.01
N LEU A 179 -25.35 20.39 -20.76
CA LEU A 179 -24.65 19.77 -19.64
C LEU A 179 -24.73 18.23 -19.72
N LYS A 180 -23.60 17.59 -20.02
CA LYS A 180 -23.49 16.13 -20.11
C LYS A 180 -22.87 15.48 -18.89
N TYR A 181 -22.05 16.21 -18.18
CA TYR A 181 -21.34 15.72 -17.00
C TYR A 181 -21.54 16.65 -15.82
N LEU A 182 -22.12 16.11 -14.76
CA LEU A 182 -22.30 16.81 -13.48
C LEU A 182 -21.68 15.98 -12.35
N ASN A 183 -20.70 16.56 -11.65
CA ASN A 183 -20.12 15.95 -10.47
C ASN A 183 -20.38 16.83 -9.23
N LEU A 184 -21.12 16.28 -8.29
CA LEU A 184 -21.44 16.87 -7.00
C LEU A 184 -20.84 16.06 -5.84
N GLY A 185 -20.08 15.01 -6.11
CA GLY A 185 -19.54 14.06 -5.14
C GLY A 185 -18.29 14.56 -4.40
N VAL A 186 -17.42 13.64 -4.02
CA VAL A 186 -16.17 13.94 -3.31
C VAL A 186 -14.97 13.75 -4.23
N TYR A 187 -14.04 14.69 -4.17
CA TYR A 187 -12.73 14.57 -4.78
C TYR A 187 -11.77 13.82 -3.85
N LYS A 188 -11.08 12.84 -4.37
CA LYS A 188 -10.18 11.98 -3.60
C LYS A 188 -9.10 12.78 -2.88
N GLY A 189 -9.07 12.69 -1.56
CA GLY A 189 -8.10 13.38 -0.70
C GLY A 189 -8.59 14.71 -0.14
N SER A 190 -9.76 15.21 -0.53
CA SER A 190 -10.43 16.33 0.10
C SER A 190 -11.18 15.92 1.36
N TYR A 191 -11.36 16.85 2.29
CA TYR A 191 -12.20 16.72 3.48
C TYR A 191 -13.51 17.48 3.36
N ARG A 192 -13.68 18.25 2.28
CA ARG A 192 -14.91 18.97 2.02
C ARG A 192 -15.91 18.04 1.36
N ILE A 193 -17.13 18.09 1.84
CA ILE A 193 -18.24 17.32 1.29
C ILE A 193 -19.41 18.26 1.02
N ASN A 194 -20.14 18.02 -0.06
CA ASN A 194 -21.46 18.59 -0.24
C ASN A 194 -22.46 17.80 0.61
N ASN A 195 -23.54 18.44 1.05
CA ASN A 195 -24.55 17.81 1.91
C ASN A 195 -25.94 18.00 1.32
N PHE A 196 -26.47 16.96 0.71
CA PHE A 196 -27.80 16.95 0.10
C PHE A 196 -28.79 16.06 0.85
N SER A 197 -28.63 15.97 2.19
CA SER A 197 -29.58 15.22 3.03
C SER A 197 -31.01 15.76 2.93
N GLY A 198 -31.98 14.95 3.28
CA GLY A 198 -33.39 15.35 3.31
C GLY A 198 -33.97 15.67 1.92
N GLU A 199 -34.32 16.95 1.66
CA GLU A 199 -34.92 17.37 0.40
C GLU A 199 -33.97 17.32 -0.80
N GLY A 200 -32.65 17.33 -0.59
CA GLY A 200 -31.68 17.30 -1.69
C GLY A 200 -31.85 16.09 -2.59
N GLY A 201 -32.18 14.94 -2.03
CA GLY A 201 -32.50 13.75 -2.82
C GLY A 201 -33.72 13.93 -3.73
N LEU A 202 -34.74 14.68 -3.31
CA LEU A 202 -35.90 15.01 -4.15
C LEU A 202 -35.52 15.96 -5.30
N ILE A 203 -34.67 16.95 -5.00
CA ILE A 203 -34.16 17.87 -6.03
C ILE A 203 -33.36 17.10 -7.09
N ILE A 204 -32.45 16.22 -6.65
CA ILE A 204 -31.66 15.36 -7.55
C ILE A 204 -32.61 14.47 -8.39
N ALA A 205 -33.62 13.87 -7.78
CA ALA A 205 -34.61 13.07 -8.51
C ALA A 205 -35.36 13.91 -9.56
N ARG A 206 -35.73 15.17 -9.25
CA ARG A 206 -36.36 16.09 -10.22
C ARG A 206 -35.39 16.44 -11.36
N ILE A 207 -34.11 16.65 -11.07
CA ILE A 207 -33.07 16.87 -12.09
C ILE A 207 -32.98 15.64 -13.02
N ILE A 208 -32.89 14.43 -12.46
CA ILE A 208 -32.83 13.19 -13.26
C ILE A 208 -34.09 13.04 -14.13
N LEU A 209 -35.26 13.29 -13.57
CA LEU A 209 -36.53 13.13 -14.28
C LEU A 209 -36.65 14.08 -15.47
N ASN A 210 -36.30 15.35 -15.30
CA ASN A 210 -36.63 16.41 -16.25
C ASN A 210 -35.46 16.75 -17.18
N ASN A 211 -34.21 16.67 -16.75
CA ASN A 211 -33.06 16.98 -17.61
C ASN A 211 -32.88 15.89 -18.68
N LYS A 212 -32.68 16.32 -19.94
CA LYS A 212 -32.55 15.46 -21.12
C LYS A 212 -31.15 15.49 -21.77
N SER A 213 -30.15 15.99 -21.05
CA SER A 213 -28.79 16.15 -21.57
C SER A 213 -27.71 15.47 -20.72
N ILE A 214 -27.91 15.31 -19.40
CA ILE A 214 -26.93 14.71 -18.50
C ILE A 214 -26.78 13.23 -18.79
N GLU A 215 -25.54 12.85 -19.15
CA GLU A 215 -25.13 11.46 -19.39
C GLU A 215 -24.40 10.85 -18.20
N THR A 216 -23.69 11.69 -17.42
CA THR A 216 -22.94 11.26 -16.23
C THR A 216 -23.29 12.12 -15.03
N LEU A 217 -23.74 11.48 -13.96
CA LEU A 217 -24.05 12.12 -12.67
C LEU A 217 -23.27 11.41 -11.54
N ILE A 218 -22.49 12.19 -10.79
CA ILE A 218 -21.69 11.71 -9.66
C ILE A 218 -22.16 12.38 -8.38
N LEU A 219 -22.61 11.56 -7.44
CA LEU A 219 -23.24 11.93 -6.15
C LEU A 219 -22.55 11.25 -4.96
N GLN A 220 -21.28 10.85 -5.09
CA GLN A 220 -20.56 10.16 -4.04
C GLN A 220 -20.49 11.01 -2.76
N GLU A 221 -20.78 10.39 -1.58
CA GLU A 221 -20.61 11.02 -0.26
C GLU A 221 -21.44 12.30 -0.04
N ASN A 222 -22.72 12.30 -0.43
CA ASN A 222 -23.61 13.46 -0.29
C ASN A 222 -24.68 13.30 0.82
N LEU A 223 -24.56 12.30 1.68
CA LEU A 223 -25.46 12.02 2.80
C LEU A 223 -26.94 11.87 2.40
N LEU A 224 -27.20 11.30 1.23
CA LEU A 224 -28.56 11.25 0.63
C LEU A 224 -29.55 10.39 1.43
N GLY A 225 -29.15 9.23 1.93
CA GLY A 225 -30.01 8.30 2.66
C GLY A 225 -30.95 7.46 1.80
N GLU A 226 -31.69 6.58 2.45
CA GLU A 226 -32.52 5.55 1.82
C GLU A 226 -33.70 6.12 0.99
N ASP A 227 -34.39 7.12 1.52
CA ASP A 227 -35.51 7.75 0.84
C ASP A 227 -35.07 8.48 -0.44
N SER A 228 -33.91 9.14 -0.41
CA SER A 228 -33.34 9.76 -1.60
C SER A 228 -33.04 8.72 -2.67
N GLY A 229 -32.45 7.59 -2.30
CA GLY A 229 -32.22 6.47 -3.19
C GLY A 229 -33.49 5.97 -3.86
N THR A 230 -34.59 5.88 -3.09
CA THR A 230 -35.90 5.47 -3.59
C THR A 230 -36.43 6.49 -4.62
N LYS A 231 -36.39 7.79 -4.31
CA LYS A 231 -36.82 8.87 -5.22
C LYS A 231 -36.00 8.92 -6.52
N ILE A 232 -34.68 8.74 -6.40
CA ILE A 232 -33.78 8.66 -7.56
C ILE A 232 -34.12 7.45 -8.42
N GLY A 233 -34.37 6.28 -7.82
CA GLY A 233 -34.80 5.09 -8.55
C GLY A 233 -36.09 5.31 -9.35
N ILE A 234 -37.11 5.96 -8.76
CA ILE A 234 -38.34 6.32 -9.42
C ILE A 234 -38.07 7.27 -10.60
N ALA A 235 -37.21 8.26 -10.42
CA ALA A 235 -36.87 9.21 -11.50
C ALA A 235 -36.20 8.55 -12.71
N LEU A 236 -35.49 7.44 -12.52
CA LEU A 236 -34.84 6.67 -13.61
C LEU A 236 -35.87 6.02 -14.55
N ILE A 237 -37.12 5.80 -14.16
CA ILE A 237 -38.16 5.18 -15.00
C ILE A 237 -38.29 5.94 -16.32
N GLN A 238 -38.31 7.26 -16.28
CA GLN A 238 -38.54 8.13 -17.45
C GLN A 238 -37.24 8.65 -18.06
N ASN A 239 -36.11 8.57 -17.34
CA ASN A 239 -34.85 9.09 -17.86
C ASN A 239 -34.19 8.10 -18.83
N LYS A 240 -33.95 8.57 -20.06
CA LYS A 240 -33.30 7.79 -21.15
C LYS A 240 -31.90 8.30 -21.49
N THR A 241 -31.46 9.40 -20.87
CA THR A 241 -30.21 10.07 -21.22
C THR A 241 -29.04 9.70 -20.29
N LEU A 242 -29.33 9.46 -19.01
CA LEU A 242 -28.31 9.11 -18.03
C LEU A 242 -27.70 7.74 -18.36
N LYS A 243 -26.38 7.72 -18.52
CA LYS A 243 -25.61 6.51 -18.83
C LYS A 243 -24.73 6.06 -17.66
N LYS A 244 -24.28 7.00 -16.84
CA LYS A 244 -23.46 6.71 -15.66
C LYS A 244 -24.00 7.38 -14.42
N LEU A 245 -24.30 6.57 -13.42
CA LEU A 245 -24.69 7.02 -12.08
C LEU A 245 -23.69 6.50 -11.05
N VAL A 246 -23.06 7.41 -10.31
CA VAL A 246 -22.23 7.12 -9.15
C VAL A 246 -22.90 7.68 -7.92
N ILE A 247 -23.36 6.82 -7.01
CA ILE A 247 -24.07 7.20 -5.80
C ILE A 247 -23.45 6.49 -4.56
N SER A 248 -22.17 6.21 -4.65
CA SER A 248 -21.43 5.51 -3.59
C SER A 248 -21.40 6.31 -2.28
N ASN A 249 -21.31 5.59 -1.17
CA ASN A 249 -21.18 6.12 0.20
C ASN A 249 -22.28 7.15 0.58
N ASN A 250 -23.54 6.77 0.37
CA ASN A 250 -24.71 7.63 0.64
C ASN A 250 -25.74 7.03 1.60
N LYS A 251 -25.45 5.87 2.19
CA LYS A 251 -26.40 5.15 3.08
C LYS A 251 -27.74 4.87 2.41
N ILE A 252 -27.72 4.50 1.13
CA ILE A 252 -28.91 4.22 0.31
C ILE A 252 -29.68 3.00 0.82
N LYS A 253 -29.01 2.07 1.48
CA LYS A 253 -29.56 0.83 2.03
C LYS A 253 -30.35 -0.01 1.02
N ASN A 254 -31.04 -1.01 1.54
CA ASN A 254 -31.72 -1.99 0.69
C ASN A 254 -32.88 -1.41 -0.15
N ARG A 255 -33.74 -0.60 0.48
CA ARG A 255 -34.92 -0.06 -0.17
C ARG A 255 -34.57 0.89 -1.33
N GLY A 256 -33.64 1.83 -1.06
CA GLY A 256 -33.16 2.75 -2.09
C GLY A 256 -32.44 2.02 -3.22
N ALA A 257 -31.60 1.03 -2.89
CA ALA A 257 -30.89 0.23 -3.86
C ALA A 257 -31.85 -0.57 -4.76
N ARG A 258 -32.87 -1.22 -4.20
CA ARG A 258 -33.90 -1.94 -5.00
C ARG A 258 -34.57 -1.01 -5.98
N SER A 259 -35.03 0.17 -5.52
CA SER A 259 -35.69 1.14 -6.41
C SER A 259 -34.79 1.56 -7.57
N ILE A 260 -33.48 1.79 -7.33
CA ILE A 260 -32.52 2.11 -8.38
C ILE A 260 -32.36 0.93 -9.32
N LEU A 261 -32.13 -0.29 -8.81
CA LEU A 261 -31.85 -1.48 -9.62
C LEU A 261 -33.05 -1.87 -10.51
N GLU A 262 -34.26 -1.71 -10.03
CA GLU A 262 -35.50 -1.97 -10.79
C GLU A 262 -35.60 -1.08 -12.03
N ASN A 263 -35.03 0.14 -11.98
CA ASN A 263 -35.28 1.17 -13.01
C ASN A 263 -34.02 1.63 -13.75
N ALA A 264 -32.84 1.07 -13.44
CA ALA A 264 -31.53 1.45 -14.01
C ALA A 264 -31.23 0.81 -15.37
N GLN A 265 -32.22 0.42 -16.14
CA GLN A 265 -32.02 -0.39 -17.39
C GLN A 265 -31.28 0.37 -18.49
N GLU A 266 -31.36 1.69 -18.52
CA GLU A 266 -30.68 2.52 -19.51
C GLU A 266 -29.23 2.87 -19.13
N LEU A 267 -28.84 2.59 -17.91
CA LEU A 267 -27.47 2.86 -17.46
C LEU A 267 -26.45 1.91 -18.12
N VAL A 268 -25.31 2.47 -18.41
CA VAL A 268 -24.11 1.75 -18.89
C VAL A 268 -23.19 1.41 -17.72
N SER A 269 -23.11 2.29 -16.73
CA SER A 269 -22.27 2.15 -15.53
C SER A 269 -23.06 2.57 -14.30
N LEU A 270 -23.06 1.71 -13.27
CA LEU A 270 -23.71 1.95 -12.00
C LEU A 270 -22.74 1.66 -10.85
N ASP A 271 -22.51 2.66 -10.00
CA ASP A 271 -21.73 2.54 -8.78
C ASP A 271 -22.61 2.76 -7.55
N LEU A 272 -22.86 1.68 -6.82
CA LEU A 272 -23.60 1.63 -5.55
C LEU A 272 -22.69 1.31 -4.36
N SER A 273 -21.36 1.47 -4.48
CA SER A 273 -20.40 1.10 -3.45
C SER A 273 -20.69 1.76 -2.10
N TYR A 274 -20.39 1.04 -1.00
CA TYR A 274 -20.46 1.57 0.37
C TYR A 274 -21.82 2.16 0.76
N ASN A 275 -22.90 1.46 0.45
CA ASN A 275 -24.26 1.92 0.72
C ASN A 275 -25.01 1.06 1.75
N GLU A 276 -24.33 0.26 2.55
CA GLU A 276 -24.93 -0.61 3.57
C GLU A 276 -25.96 -1.59 2.99
N ILE A 277 -25.70 -2.09 1.77
CA ILE A 277 -26.58 -3.00 1.05
C ILE A 277 -26.27 -4.44 1.49
N THR A 278 -27.33 -5.23 1.78
CA THR A 278 -27.22 -6.63 2.19
C THR A 278 -27.33 -7.60 1.01
N PRO A 279 -26.96 -8.89 1.18
CA PRO A 279 -26.97 -9.90 0.13
C PRO A 279 -28.32 -10.11 -0.54
N ASP A 280 -29.45 -9.83 0.15
CA ASP A 280 -30.79 -10.00 -0.39
C ASP A 280 -31.07 -9.18 -1.65
N VAL A 281 -30.46 -8.00 -1.75
CA VAL A 281 -30.63 -7.08 -2.89
C VAL A 281 -29.91 -7.61 -4.14
N CYS A 282 -28.99 -8.56 -4.00
CA CYS A 282 -28.32 -9.18 -5.15
C CYS A 282 -29.32 -9.92 -6.09
N SER A 283 -30.49 -10.32 -5.59
CA SER A 283 -31.57 -10.84 -6.44
C SER A 283 -32.11 -9.79 -7.42
N ASP A 284 -32.18 -8.53 -6.99
CA ASP A 284 -32.64 -7.41 -7.84
C ASP A 284 -31.51 -6.96 -8.76
N LEU A 285 -30.25 -7.01 -8.31
CA LEU A 285 -29.08 -6.84 -9.17
C LEU A 285 -29.06 -7.88 -10.30
N LYS A 286 -29.32 -9.17 -10.01
CA LYS A 286 -29.47 -10.22 -11.03
C LYS A 286 -30.53 -9.84 -12.06
N LYS A 287 -31.73 -9.37 -11.60
CA LYS A 287 -32.79 -8.94 -12.52
C LYS A 287 -32.35 -7.82 -13.45
N LEU A 288 -31.66 -6.80 -12.91
CA LEU A 288 -31.09 -5.71 -13.71
C LEU A 288 -30.09 -6.22 -14.73
N MET A 289 -29.13 -7.05 -14.29
CA MET A 289 -28.10 -7.62 -15.16
C MET A 289 -28.69 -8.41 -16.33
N MET A 290 -29.79 -9.11 -16.10
CA MET A 290 -30.49 -9.90 -17.13
C MET A 290 -31.35 -9.05 -18.06
N LYS A 291 -31.97 -7.99 -17.56
CA LYS A 291 -32.89 -7.14 -18.33
C LYS A 291 -32.18 -6.05 -19.13
N SER A 292 -31.11 -5.45 -18.58
CA SER A 292 -30.43 -4.33 -19.21
C SER A 292 -29.63 -4.77 -20.44
N LYS A 293 -29.87 -4.12 -21.56
CA LYS A 293 -29.08 -4.29 -22.81
C LYS A 293 -27.84 -3.39 -22.84
N ASN A 294 -27.80 -2.39 -21.97
CA ASN A 294 -26.80 -1.30 -21.99
C ASN A 294 -25.74 -1.46 -20.91
N LEU A 295 -26.02 -2.15 -19.80
CA LEU A 295 -25.18 -2.22 -18.63
C LEU A 295 -23.86 -2.96 -18.92
N LYS A 296 -22.75 -2.25 -18.73
CA LYS A 296 -21.38 -2.75 -18.97
C LYS A 296 -20.56 -2.79 -17.72
N GLU A 297 -20.88 -1.98 -16.71
CA GLU A 297 -20.10 -1.85 -15.50
C GLU A 297 -20.97 -1.80 -14.25
N ILE A 298 -20.64 -2.62 -13.27
CA ILE A 298 -21.20 -2.62 -11.93
C ILE A 298 -20.06 -2.46 -10.92
N ILE A 299 -20.20 -1.48 -10.02
CA ILE A 299 -19.29 -1.26 -8.91
C ILE A 299 -20.11 -1.39 -7.62
N TRP A 300 -19.79 -2.44 -6.83
CA TRP A 300 -20.58 -2.85 -5.66
C TRP A 300 -19.73 -2.88 -4.39
N ASN A 301 -18.57 -2.23 -4.41
CA ASN A 301 -17.59 -2.32 -3.34
C ASN A 301 -18.16 -1.94 -1.96
N GLY A 302 -17.70 -2.59 -0.92
CA GLY A 302 -18.06 -2.23 0.46
C GLY A 302 -19.52 -2.51 0.84
N ASN A 303 -20.27 -3.27 0.04
CA ASN A 303 -21.58 -3.80 0.41
C ASN A 303 -21.45 -5.29 0.72
N TYR A 304 -22.35 -5.84 1.55
CA TYR A 304 -22.33 -7.25 1.85
C TYR A 304 -22.89 -8.06 0.68
N VAL A 305 -22.12 -9.02 0.19
CA VAL A 305 -22.55 -9.93 -0.88
C VAL A 305 -22.64 -11.35 -0.39
N GLU A 306 -21.60 -11.85 0.26
CA GLU A 306 -21.51 -13.20 0.80
C GLU A 306 -21.78 -14.29 -0.25
N LEU A 307 -21.87 -15.55 0.14
CA LEU A 307 -22.21 -16.66 -0.75
C LEU A 307 -23.61 -16.50 -1.37
N LYS A 308 -24.58 -16.04 -0.57
CA LYS A 308 -25.98 -15.84 -1.02
C LYS A 308 -26.05 -14.86 -2.20
N GLY A 309 -25.38 -13.72 -2.07
CA GLY A 309 -25.37 -12.70 -3.14
C GLY A 309 -24.58 -13.15 -4.35
N ILE A 310 -23.46 -13.86 -4.16
CA ILE A 310 -22.67 -14.40 -5.26
C ILE A 310 -23.47 -15.38 -6.11
N ASN A 311 -24.27 -16.24 -5.52
CA ASN A 311 -25.10 -17.19 -6.28
C ASN A 311 -26.04 -16.45 -7.26
N PHE A 312 -26.65 -15.32 -6.85
CA PHE A 312 -27.47 -14.51 -7.74
C PHE A 312 -26.65 -13.87 -8.87
N ILE A 313 -25.45 -13.37 -8.55
CA ILE A 313 -24.56 -12.74 -9.53
C ILE A 313 -24.06 -13.78 -10.55
N VAL A 314 -23.67 -14.96 -10.10
CA VAL A 314 -23.22 -16.07 -10.93
C VAL A 314 -24.30 -16.53 -11.88
N ASP A 315 -25.54 -16.70 -11.41
CA ASP A 315 -26.68 -17.05 -12.24
C ASP A 315 -26.90 -16.07 -13.41
N ALA A 316 -26.63 -14.78 -13.19
CA ALA A 316 -26.68 -13.78 -14.25
C ALA A 316 -25.48 -13.90 -15.20
N LEU A 317 -24.27 -14.04 -14.65
CA LEU A 317 -23.02 -14.10 -15.44
C LEU A 317 -22.99 -15.33 -16.38
N GLN A 318 -23.56 -16.47 -15.96
CA GLN A 318 -23.64 -17.68 -16.76
C GLN A 318 -24.56 -17.53 -17.99
N LYS A 319 -25.48 -16.56 -17.98
CA LYS A 319 -26.38 -16.27 -19.13
C LYS A 319 -25.76 -15.35 -20.17
N GLN A 320 -24.44 -15.21 -20.15
CA GLN A 320 -23.63 -14.44 -21.11
C GLN A 320 -24.13 -13.00 -21.31
N ILE A 321 -24.45 -12.32 -20.24
CA ILE A 321 -24.82 -10.91 -20.23
C ILE A 321 -23.65 -10.02 -20.73
N LYS A 322 -23.98 -8.85 -21.28
CA LYS A 322 -23.00 -7.92 -21.86
C LYS A 322 -22.11 -7.18 -20.85
N LEU A 323 -22.12 -7.56 -19.58
CA LEU A 323 -21.31 -6.95 -18.53
C LEU A 323 -19.82 -7.11 -18.82
N LYS A 324 -19.07 -6.01 -18.74
CA LYS A 324 -17.62 -5.98 -19.02
C LYS A 324 -16.78 -5.76 -17.79
N SER A 325 -17.34 -5.13 -16.77
CA SER A 325 -16.62 -4.77 -15.52
C SER A 325 -17.47 -5.12 -14.31
N LEU A 326 -16.92 -5.87 -13.39
CA LEU A 326 -17.50 -6.22 -12.10
C LEU A 326 -16.52 -5.95 -10.99
N CYS A 327 -16.87 -5.04 -10.08
CA CYS A 327 -16.06 -4.68 -8.92
C CYS A 327 -16.79 -5.10 -7.64
N LEU A 328 -16.21 -6.04 -6.90
CA LEU A 328 -16.69 -6.62 -5.65
C LEU A 328 -15.65 -6.49 -4.54
N ARG A 329 -15.02 -5.33 -4.42
CA ARG A 329 -14.02 -5.09 -3.37
C ARG A 329 -14.69 -4.95 -2.01
N ASN A 330 -14.08 -5.56 -0.98
CA ASN A 330 -14.57 -5.46 0.40
C ASN A 330 -16.06 -5.84 0.53
N THR A 331 -16.42 -7.02 0.00
CA THR A 331 -17.82 -7.49 -0.05
C THR A 331 -18.04 -8.76 0.76
N SER A 332 -17.12 -9.07 1.67
CA SER A 332 -17.19 -10.20 2.61
C SER A 332 -17.30 -11.56 1.90
N LEU A 333 -16.53 -11.76 0.82
CA LEU A 333 -16.48 -13.03 0.11
C LEU A 333 -15.63 -14.04 0.89
N ASN A 334 -16.29 -15.07 1.41
CA ASN A 334 -15.62 -16.23 2.00
C ASN A 334 -15.11 -17.19 0.91
N LEU A 335 -14.39 -18.24 1.32
CA LEU A 335 -13.85 -19.27 0.43
C LEU A 335 -14.89 -19.84 -0.53
N GLU A 336 -16.07 -20.18 -0.03
CA GLU A 336 -17.15 -20.78 -0.81
C GLU A 336 -17.73 -19.81 -1.84
N ALA A 337 -17.88 -18.55 -1.46
CA ALA A 337 -18.34 -17.50 -2.37
C ALA A 337 -17.34 -17.25 -3.51
N VAL A 338 -16.05 -17.27 -3.21
CA VAL A 338 -15.00 -17.11 -4.24
C VAL A 338 -14.97 -18.32 -5.17
N LYS A 339 -15.10 -19.56 -4.64
CA LYS A 339 -15.21 -20.79 -5.44
C LYS A 339 -16.44 -20.77 -6.35
N ALA A 340 -17.58 -20.35 -5.82
CA ALA A 340 -18.81 -20.23 -6.60
C ALA A 340 -18.66 -19.20 -7.74
N LEU A 341 -18.04 -18.04 -7.44
CA LEU A 341 -17.78 -17.02 -8.45
C LEU A 341 -16.83 -17.52 -9.56
N ALA A 342 -15.73 -18.18 -9.18
CA ALA A 342 -14.76 -18.72 -10.13
C ALA A 342 -15.43 -19.74 -11.06
N LYS A 343 -16.20 -20.70 -10.52
CA LYS A 343 -16.98 -21.66 -11.32
C LYS A 343 -17.98 -20.99 -12.26
N GLY A 344 -18.65 -19.93 -11.79
CA GLY A 344 -19.60 -19.18 -12.59
C GLY A 344 -18.96 -18.39 -13.74
N LEU A 345 -17.70 -18.08 -13.65
CA LEU A 345 -16.97 -17.32 -14.67
C LEU A 345 -16.25 -18.19 -15.71
N ILE A 346 -16.10 -19.50 -15.52
CA ILE A 346 -15.32 -20.38 -16.42
C ILE A 346 -15.70 -20.19 -17.90
N ASN A 347 -16.97 -20.09 -18.24
CA ASN A 347 -17.46 -19.94 -19.61
C ASN A 347 -17.92 -18.51 -19.95
N ASN A 348 -17.58 -17.53 -19.08
CA ASN A 348 -17.99 -16.15 -19.35
C ASN A 348 -16.98 -15.45 -20.28
N GLU A 349 -17.42 -15.13 -21.50
CA GLU A 349 -16.59 -14.43 -22.50
C GLU A 349 -16.75 -12.90 -22.48
N CYS A 350 -17.73 -12.38 -21.76
CA CYS A 350 -18.08 -10.96 -21.79
C CYS A 350 -17.26 -10.13 -20.81
N LEU A 351 -17.02 -10.65 -19.61
CA LEU A 351 -16.32 -9.92 -18.55
C LEU A 351 -14.84 -9.69 -18.93
N LYS A 352 -14.38 -8.44 -18.80
CA LYS A 352 -13.01 -8.03 -19.11
C LYS A 352 -12.27 -7.51 -17.90
N ILE A 353 -12.99 -7.02 -16.91
CA ILE A 353 -12.45 -6.43 -15.69
C ILE A 353 -13.11 -7.11 -14.48
N LEU A 354 -12.30 -7.66 -13.60
CA LEU A 354 -12.73 -8.24 -12.32
C LEU A 354 -11.90 -7.63 -11.19
N ASP A 355 -12.57 -7.04 -10.19
CA ASP A 355 -11.93 -6.51 -8.98
C ASP A 355 -12.50 -7.22 -7.75
N LEU A 356 -11.64 -7.99 -7.07
CA LEU A 356 -11.93 -8.74 -5.85
C LEU A 356 -11.09 -8.27 -4.66
N GLY A 357 -10.63 -7.03 -4.68
CA GLY A 357 -9.78 -6.49 -3.63
C GLY A 357 -10.42 -6.55 -2.23
N ALA A 358 -9.62 -6.68 -1.18
CA ALA A 358 -10.02 -6.63 0.22
C ALA A 358 -11.14 -7.64 0.59
N ASN A 359 -11.03 -8.89 0.15
CA ASN A 359 -11.97 -9.97 0.47
C ASN A 359 -11.33 -11.12 1.27
N PHE A 360 -10.15 -10.92 1.85
CA PHE A 360 -9.41 -11.93 2.61
C PHE A 360 -9.09 -13.21 1.80
N ILE A 361 -8.98 -13.08 0.47
CA ILE A 361 -8.65 -14.18 -0.44
C ILE A 361 -7.26 -14.72 -0.06
N ASN A 362 -7.21 -16.02 0.24
CA ASN A 362 -6.01 -16.78 0.56
C ASN A 362 -5.62 -17.72 -0.59
N PHE A 363 -4.59 -18.54 -0.40
CA PHE A 363 -4.11 -19.48 -1.41
C PHE A 363 -5.20 -20.42 -1.94
N GLU A 364 -6.01 -21.03 -1.06
CA GLU A 364 -7.02 -22.00 -1.46
C GLU A 364 -8.08 -21.40 -2.39
N SER A 365 -8.59 -20.22 -2.03
CA SER A 365 -9.60 -19.53 -2.86
C SER A 365 -8.99 -18.90 -4.11
N PHE A 366 -7.73 -18.52 -4.05
CA PHE A 366 -7.05 -17.90 -5.18
C PHE A 366 -6.73 -18.89 -6.31
N LYS A 367 -6.51 -20.16 -5.97
CA LYS A 367 -6.29 -21.23 -6.94
C LYS A 367 -7.46 -21.36 -7.91
N ASP A 368 -8.68 -21.44 -7.40
CA ASP A 368 -9.88 -21.52 -8.25
C ASP A 368 -10.02 -20.29 -9.18
N ILE A 369 -9.62 -19.09 -8.69
CA ILE A 369 -9.60 -17.89 -9.53
C ILE A 369 -8.57 -18.00 -10.64
N CYS A 370 -7.36 -18.51 -10.36
CA CYS A 370 -6.33 -18.71 -11.39
C CYS A 370 -6.81 -19.67 -12.48
N ASP A 371 -7.41 -20.80 -12.08
CA ASP A 371 -7.95 -21.77 -13.04
C ASP A 371 -9.03 -21.13 -13.94
N CYS A 372 -9.88 -20.30 -13.35
CA CYS A 372 -10.87 -19.51 -14.08
C CYS A 372 -10.21 -18.49 -15.03
N LEU A 373 -9.21 -17.72 -14.57
CA LEU A 373 -8.51 -16.72 -15.38
C LEU A 373 -7.80 -17.32 -16.59
N ASN A 374 -7.41 -18.58 -16.53
CA ASN A 374 -6.80 -19.27 -17.66
C ASN A 374 -7.80 -19.62 -18.77
N THR A 375 -9.07 -19.74 -18.44
CA THR A 375 -10.12 -20.18 -19.38
C THR A 375 -11.00 -19.06 -19.89
N ASN A 376 -11.10 -17.93 -19.18
CA ASN A 376 -11.99 -16.83 -19.53
C ASN A 376 -11.31 -15.70 -20.33
N LYS A 377 -12.05 -14.60 -20.58
CA LYS A 377 -11.59 -13.44 -21.37
C LYS A 377 -11.29 -12.20 -20.53
N ILE A 378 -10.98 -12.36 -19.23
CA ILE A 378 -10.63 -11.25 -18.33
C ILE A 378 -9.25 -10.71 -18.72
N LYS A 379 -9.19 -9.39 -18.94
CA LYS A 379 -7.97 -8.67 -19.30
C LYS A 379 -7.35 -7.94 -18.12
N ILE A 380 -8.17 -7.50 -17.18
CA ILE A 380 -7.74 -6.73 -15.99
C ILE A 380 -8.26 -7.43 -14.75
N PHE A 381 -7.34 -7.90 -13.92
CA PHE A 381 -7.67 -8.55 -12.66
C PHE A 381 -7.07 -7.76 -11.49
N ARG A 382 -7.90 -7.41 -10.51
CA ARG A 382 -7.47 -6.73 -9.30
C ARG A 382 -7.82 -7.56 -8.08
N CYS A 383 -6.80 -7.87 -7.29
CA CYS A 383 -6.93 -8.65 -6.05
C CYS A 383 -6.23 -7.96 -4.86
N LYS A 384 -6.13 -6.63 -4.94
CA LYS A 384 -5.46 -5.78 -3.96
C LYS A 384 -5.96 -6.04 -2.53
N ASN A 385 -5.04 -5.93 -1.54
CA ASN A 385 -5.37 -6.04 -0.12
C ASN A 385 -6.04 -7.38 0.23
N ASN A 386 -5.44 -8.48 -0.23
CA ASN A 386 -5.80 -9.86 0.11
C ASN A 386 -4.61 -10.59 0.75
N LEU A 387 -4.81 -11.82 1.18
CA LEU A 387 -3.79 -12.62 1.86
C LEU A 387 -3.15 -13.64 0.90
N LEU A 388 -2.64 -13.14 -0.24
CA LEU A 388 -2.11 -14.02 -1.28
C LEU A 388 -0.83 -14.73 -0.84
N GLY A 389 0.18 -13.99 -0.38
CA GLY A 389 1.50 -14.54 -0.08
C GLY A 389 2.21 -15.12 -1.29
N ASP A 390 3.38 -15.72 -1.07
CA ASP A 390 4.26 -16.20 -2.14
C ASP A 390 3.74 -17.45 -2.84
N GLU A 391 3.06 -18.34 -2.11
CA GLU A 391 2.49 -19.59 -2.68
C GLU A 391 1.40 -19.30 -3.71
N SER A 392 0.50 -18.36 -3.41
CA SER A 392 -0.54 -17.94 -4.35
C SER A 392 0.07 -17.37 -5.62
N VAL A 393 1.10 -16.55 -5.45
CA VAL A 393 1.77 -15.89 -6.56
C VAL A 393 2.59 -16.87 -7.38
N LYS A 394 3.19 -17.90 -6.76
CA LYS A 394 3.84 -19.01 -7.46
C LYS A 394 2.84 -19.71 -8.37
N TYR A 395 1.69 -20.12 -7.83
CA TYR A 395 0.64 -20.78 -8.62
C TYR A 395 0.15 -19.89 -9.77
N PHE A 396 -0.09 -18.59 -9.50
CA PHE A 396 -0.48 -17.61 -10.52
C PHE A 396 0.58 -17.48 -11.63
N SER A 397 1.86 -17.48 -11.27
CA SER A 397 2.96 -17.41 -12.22
C SER A 397 2.97 -18.62 -13.16
N GLU A 398 2.81 -19.81 -12.62
CA GLU A 398 2.81 -21.07 -13.37
C GLU A 398 1.57 -21.21 -14.27
N THR A 399 0.39 -20.80 -13.79
CA THR A 399 -0.88 -20.99 -14.50
C THR A 399 -1.29 -19.85 -15.42
N ILE A 400 -0.88 -18.62 -15.13
CA ILE A 400 -1.37 -17.40 -15.83
C ILE A 400 -0.25 -16.66 -16.56
N LEU A 401 0.91 -16.51 -15.94
CA LEU A 401 2.00 -15.72 -16.53
C LEU A 401 2.84 -16.51 -17.51
N ASN A 402 2.88 -17.82 -17.41
CA ASN A 402 3.64 -18.66 -18.34
C ASN A 402 3.19 -18.42 -19.79
N LYS A 403 4.11 -18.48 -20.72
CA LYS A 403 3.90 -18.25 -22.16
C LYS A 403 2.83 -19.17 -22.76
N ASP A 404 2.78 -20.40 -22.31
CA ASP A 404 1.95 -21.47 -22.89
C ASP A 404 0.49 -21.46 -22.35
N THR A 405 0.12 -20.45 -21.55
CA THR A 405 -1.23 -20.36 -20.97
C THR A 405 -2.23 -19.76 -21.96
N ASN A 406 -3.49 -20.15 -21.81
CA ASN A 406 -4.62 -19.60 -22.59
C ASN A 406 -5.07 -18.22 -22.11
N SER A 407 -4.51 -17.73 -21.00
CA SER A 407 -4.89 -16.45 -20.40
C SER A 407 -4.70 -15.27 -21.34
N VAL A 408 -5.69 -14.38 -21.37
CA VAL A 408 -5.66 -13.11 -22.13
C VAL A 408 -5.40 -11.91 -21.23
N LEU A 409 -4.94 -12.14 -20.00
CA LEU A 409 -4.67 -11.12 -19.01
C LEU A 409 -3.58 -10.15 -19.51
N THR A 410 -3.83 -8.86 -19.36
CA THR A 410 -2.89 -7.78 -19.74
C THR A 410 -2.46 -6.94 -18.53
N SER A 411 -3.20 -7.01 -17.44
CA SER A 411 -3.00 -6.17 -16.27
C SER A 411 -3.45 -6.87 -14.99
N PHE A 412 -2.63 -6.78 -13.93
CA PHE A 412 -3.04 -7.24 -12.60
C PHE A 412 -2.56 -6.31 -11.48
N ASP A 413 -3.35 -6.28 -10.38
CA ASP A 413 -3.06 -5.51 -9.17
C ASP A 413 -3.04 -6.43 -7.95
N PHE A 414 -1.85 -6.68 -7.43
CA PHE A 414 -1.59 -7.43 -6.20
C PHE A 414 -0.94 -6.54 -5.13
N SER A 415 -1.34 -5.27 -5.11
CA SER A 415 -0.86 -4.35 -4.06
C SER A 415 -1.39 -4.75 -2.69
N SER A 416 -0.57 -4.60 -1.64
CA SER A 416 -0.91 -4.94 -0.25
C SER A 416 -1.36 -6.42 -0.10
N CYS A 417 -0.65 -7.37 -0.72
CA CYS A 417 -1.02 -8.79 -0.75
C CYS A 417 -0.07 -9.69 0.06
N LYS A 418 0.80 -9.13 0.89
CA LYS A 418 1.77 -9.85 1.72
C LYS A 418 2.70 -10.75 0.90
N ILE A 419 3.18 -10.24 -0.23
CA ILE A 419 4.14 -10.93 -1.09
C ILE A 419 5.54 -10.51 -0.67
N TYR A 420 6.43 -11.49 -0.54
CA TYR A 420 7.84 -11.33 -0.18
C TYR A 420 8.73 -11.47 -1.42
N ASP A 421 10.03 -11.41 -1.23
CA ASP A 421 11.02 -11.45 -2.32
C ASP A 421 10.89 -12.71 -3.19
N GLN A 422 10.63 -13.86 -2.58
CA GLN A 422 10.45 -15.11 -3.32
C GLN A 422 9.23 -15.05 -4.26
N GLY A 423 8.13 -14.44 -3.81
CA GLY A 423 6.94 -14.22 -4.64
C GLY A 423 7.24 -13.31 -5.84
N LEU A 424 8.06 -12.25 -5.64
CA LEU A 424 8.47 -11.41 -6.76
C LEU A 424 9.33 -12.21 -7.77
N ILE A 425 10.24 -13.08 -7.31
CA ILE A 425 11.03 -13.94 -8.20
C ILE A 425 10.11 -14.80 -9.06
N TYR A 426 9.06 -15.40 -8.48
CA TYR A 426 8.09 -16.19 -9.25
C TYR A 426 7.36 -15.34 -10.31
N ILE A 427 6.93 -14.12 -9.97
CA ILE A 427 6.31 -13.20 -10.94
C ILE A 427 7.27 -12.90 -12.09
N LEU A 428 8.50 -12.50 -11.78
CA LEU A 428 9.50 -12.14 -12.79
C LEU A 428 9.85 -13.32 -13.70
N HIS A 429 9.94 -14.51 -13.13
CA HIS A 429 10.16 -15.74 -13.89
C HIS A 429 9.02 -16.01 -14.88
N GLY A 430 7.77 -15.96 -14.42
CA GLY A 430 6.60 -16.15 -15.29
C GLY A 430 6.47 -15.08 -16.37
N LEU A 431 6.95 -13.86 -16.11
CA LEU A 431 6.93 -12.76 -17.05
C LEU A 431 8.08 -12.78 -18.07
N THR A 432 9.08 -13.67 -17.93
CA THR A 432 10.29 -13.64 -18.77
C THR A 432 9.97 -13.74 -20.27
N ASN A 433 9.00 -14.57 -20.64
CA ASN A 433 8.56 -14.77 -22.02
C ASN A 433 7.12 -14.31 -22.26
N ASN A 434 6.53 -13.56 -21.33
CA ASN A 434 5.16 -13.10 -21.43
C ASN A 434 5.12 -11.73 -22.12
N GLU A 435 4.51 -11.67 -23.29
CA GLU A 435 4.31 -10.46 -24.09
C GLU A 435 2.94 -9.82 -23.87
N LYS A 436 2.04 -10.48 -23.12
CA LYS A 436 0.64 -10.02 -22.92
C LYS A 436 0.52 -9.00 -21.80
N ILE A 437 1.29 -9.18 -20.70
CA ILE A 437 1.22 -8.32 -19.51
C ILE A 437 1.99 -7.02 -19.77
N SER A 438 1.28 -5.90 -19.67
CA SER A 438 1.83 -4.55 -19.84
C SER A 438 1.71 -3.67 -18.60
N TRP A 439 0.86 -4.02 -17.64
CA TRP A 439 0.60 -3.23 -16.45
C TRP A 439 0.53 -4.08 -15.18
N ILE A 440 1.32 -3.73 -14.16
CA ILE A 440 1.42 -4.46 -12.91
C ILE A 440 1.42 -3.47 -11.74
N ASN A 441 0.69 -3.78 -10.68
CA ASN A 441 0.77 -3.07 -9.41
C ASN A 441 1.14 -4.03 -8.28
N LEU A 442 2.32 -3.82 -7.70
CA LEU A 442 2.87 -4.59 -6.59
C LEU A 442 3.20 -3.70 -5.39
N LYS A 443 2.57 -2.53 -5.34
CA LYS A 443 2.75 -1.55 -4.26
C LYS A 443 2.42 -2.15 -2.90
N ASP A 444 3.16 -1.71 -1.84
CA ASP A 444 2.81 -2.02 -0.46
C ASP A 444 2.83 -3.54 -0.19
N ASN A 445 3.92 -4.20 -0.60
CA ASN A 445 4.26 -5.57 -0.28
C ASN A 445 5.54 -5.61 0.57
N PHE A 446 6.16 -6.76 0.75
CA PHE A 446 7.30 -6.94 1.63
C PHE A 446 8.62 -7.18 0.89
N PHE A 447 8.79 -6.58 -0.29
CA PHE A 447 10.02 -6.71 -1.05
C PHE A 447 11.17 -5.96 -0.38
N SER A 448 12.33 -6.60 -0.29
CA SER A 448 13.56 -6.03 0.29
C SER A 448 14.43 -5.36 -0.79
N HIS A 449 15.50 -4.69 -0.33
CA HIS A 449 16.51 -4.14 -1.25
C HIS A 449 17.45 -5.21 -1.83
N GLU A 450 17.47 -6.40 -1.27
CA GLU A 450 18.33 -7.51 -1.73
C GLU A 450 17.93 -7.97 -3.14
N ILE A 451 16.64 -7.82 -3.49
CA ILE A 451 16.12 -8.20 -4.81
C ILE A 451 16.27 -7.10 -5.88
N ASP A 452 16.86 -5.95 -5.55
CA ASP A 452 17.06 -4.83 -6.49
C ASP A 452 17.72 -5.27 -7.81
N PHE A 453 18.77 -6.09 -7.71
CA PHE A 453 19.50 -6.58 -8.87
C PHE A 453 18.63 -7.49 -9.74
N VAL A 454 17.82 -8.35 -9.14
CA VAL A 454 16.98 -9.33 -9.86
C VAL A 454 15.93 -8.60 -10.70
N ILE A 455 15.23 -7.64 -10.09
CA ILE A 455 14.19 -6.89 -10.82
C ILE A 455 14.79 -6.01 -11.93
N LEU A 456 15.94 -5.39 -11.70
CA LEU A 456 16.60 -4.57 -12.73
C LEU A 456 17.05 -5.43 -13.91
N ASN A 457 17.69 -6.57 -13.66
CA ASN A 457 18.11 -7.50 -14.72
C ASN A 457 16.93 -8.01 -15.57
N PHE A 458 15.80 -8.30 -14.92
CA PHE A 458 14.57 -8.66 -15.62
C PHE A 458 14.04 -7.50 -16.48
N LEU A 459 13.87 -6.31 -15.89
CA LEU A 459 13.28 -5.16 -16.58
C LEU A 459 14.14 -4.67 -17.75
N GLU A 460 15.45 -4.79 -17.67
CA GLU A 460 16.35 -4.44 -18.76
C GLU A 460 16.06 -5.23 -20.03
N LYS A 461 15.73 -6.51 -19.89
CA LYS A 461 15.40 -7.42 -21.00
C LYS A 461 13.94 -7.29 -21.43
N ASN A 462 13.03 -6.93 -20.52
CA ASN A 462 11.61 -6.84 -20.82
C ASN A 462 11.25 -5.49 -21.47
N THR A 463 10.64 -5.53 -22.66
CA THR A 463 10.20 -4.36 -23.43
C THR A 463 8.68 -4.17 -23.44
N HIS A 464 7.92 -5.16 -22.95
CA HIS A 464 6.45 -5.17 -22.98
C HIS A 464 5.81 -4.48 -21.80
N LEU A 465 6.47 -4.53 -20.62
CA LEU A 465 5.94 -3.94 -19.40
C LEU A 465 6.07 -2.41 -19.45
N THR A 466 4.94 -1.72 -19.56
CA THR A 466 4.84 -0.24 -19.65
C THR A 466 4.51 0.43 -18.33
N HIS A 467 4.07 -0.33 -17.36
CA HIS A 467 3.79 0.16 -16.00
C HIS A 467 4.08 -0.91 -14.95
N ILE A 468 4.82 -0.50 -13.92
CA ILE A 468 5.00 -1.26 -12.68
C ILE A 468 5.00 -0.28 -11.50
N ASP A 469 4.16 -0.53 -10.50
CA ASP A 469 4.16 0.23 -9.24
C ASP A 469 4.76 -0.64 -8.12
N LEU A 470 5.93 -0.23 -7.64
CA LEU A 470 6.68 -0.86 -6.56
C LEU A 470 6.74 0.02 -5.31
N THR A 471 5.99 1.12 -5.28
CA THR A 471 6.01 2.07 -4.15
C THR A 471 5.57 1.41 -2.84
N ARG A 472 6.06 1.92 -1.71
CA ARG A 472 5.84 1.37 -0.37
C ARG A 472 6.39 -0.04 -0.15
N ASN A 473 7.42 -0.42 -0.90
CA ASN A 473 8.29 -1.55 -0.61
C ASN A 473 9.66 -1.02 -0.16
N ARG A 474 10.59 -1.91 0.20
CA ARG A 474 11.92 -1.53 0.72
C ARG A 474 13.01 -1.52 -0.34
N PHE A 475 12.66 -1.32 -1.60
CA PHE A 475 13.65 -1.12 -2.67
C PHE A 475 14.51 0.11 -2.44
N SER A 476 15.76 0.08 -2.88
CA SER A 476 16.62 1.26 -2.85
C SER A 476 16.09 2.37 -3.77
N PHE A 477 16.35 3.63 -3.41
CA PHE A 477 15.98 4.77 -4.23
C PHE A 477 16.59 4.71 -5.63
N GLN A 478 17.83 4.22 -5.72
CA GLN A 478 18.54 4.04 -7.00
C GLN A 478 17.85 3.01 -7.89
N CYS A 479 17.40 1.89 -7.31
CA CYS A 479 16.61 0.88 -8.01
C CYS A 479 15.34 1.49 -8.58
N LEU A 480 14.53 2.17 -7.76
CA LEU A 480 13.28 2.78 -8.20
C LEU A 480 13.49 3.84 -9.30
N GLN A 481 14.57 4.61 -9.25
CA GLN A 481 14.92 5.54 -10.33
C GLN A 481 15.24 4.81 -11.63
N LYS A 482 16.03 3.72 -11.58
CA LYS A 482 16.35 2.91 -12.77
C LYS A 482 15.10 2.25 -13.35
N VAL A 483 14.25 1.66 -12.49
CA VAL A 483 12.94 1.10 -12.89
C VAL A 483 12.12 2.14 -13.65
N ASN A 484 11.99 3.36 -13.12
CA ASN A 484 11.23 4.43 -13.79
C ASN A 484 11.81 4.81 -15.17
N ARG A 485 13.14 4.82 -15.31
CA ARG A 485 13.80 5.08 -16.60
C ARG A 485 13.50 3.96 -17.61
N ILE A 486 13.59 2.71 -17.18
CA ILE A 486 13.31 1.55 -18.03
C ILE A 486 11.84 1.54 -18.48
N ILE A 487 10.91 1.76 -17.57
CA ILE A 487 9.47 1.83 -17.87
C ILE A 487 9.17 2.98 -18.84
N LYS A 488 9.82 4.13 -18.68
CA LYS A 488 9.71 5.24 -19.64
C LYS A 488 10.23 4.85 -21.02
N ARG A 489 11.36 4.13 -21.10
CA ARG A 489 11.88 3.54 -22.35
C ARG A 489 10.83 2.64 -22.99
N ASN A 490 10.26 1.69 -22.23
CA ASN A 490 9.28 0.74 -22.75
C ASN A 490 8.03 1.44 -23.28
N ARG A 491 7.52 2.46 -22.57
CA ARG A 491 6.40 3.30 -23.07
C ARG A 491 6.72 3.96 -24.40
N ASN A 492 7.92 4.51 -24.54
CA ASN A 492 8.33 5.14 -25.79
C ASN A 492 8.42 4.11 -26.94
N ILE A 493 8.93 2.90 -26.67
CA ILE A 493 8.97 1.80 -27.63
C ILE A 493 7.56 1.42 -28.09
N GLN A 494 6.61 1.27 -27.14
CA GLN A 494 5.24 0.89 -27.46
C GLN A 494 4.43 2.00 -28.14
N ASN A 495 4.71 3.26 -27.87
CA ASN A 495 4.05 4.40 -28.49
C ASN A 495 4.54 4.69 -29.92
N ASN A 496 5.81 4.38 -30.20
CA ASN A 496 6.45 4.62 -31.50
C ASN A 496 6.38 3.39 -32.41
N LYS A 497 5.21 2.87 -32.64
CA LYS A 497 4.99 1.64 -33.45
C LYS A 497 5.37 1.72 -34.92
N GLU A 498 5.91 2.85 -35.42
CA GLU A 498 6.49 3.00 -36.79
C GLU A 498 7.70 3.95 -36.75
N PRO A 499 8.67 3.85 -37.62
CA PRO A 499 9.42 2.79 -38.28
C PRO A 499 10.90 2.68 -37.81
N ASN A 500 11.15 2.40 -36.57
CA ASN A 500 12.53 2.39 -36.05
C ASN A 500 13.00 1.00 -35.57
N LYS A 501 12.71 -0.09 -36.33
CA LYS A 501 13.39 -1.37 -36.10
C LYS A 501 14.90 -1.18 -36.01
N LEU A 502 15.49 -0.41 -36.95
CA LEU A 502 16.91 -0.09 -36.95
C LEU A 502 17.38 0.74 -35.75
N LEU A 503 16.58 1.65 -35.24
CA LEU A 503 16.94 2.44 -34.05
C LEU A 503 16.84 1.60 -32.76
N VAL A 504 15.86 0.72 -32.68
CA VAL A 504 15.72 -0.25 -31.57
C VAL A 504 16.89 -1.24 -31.61
N GLU A 505 17.25 -1.75 -32.79
CA GLU A 505 18.43 -2.62 -32.98
C GLU A 505 19.75 -1.90 -32.64
N LEU A 506 19.90 -0.64 -33.05
CA LEU A 506 21.05 0.18 -32.69
C LEU A 506 21.16 0.46 -31.18
N TYR A 507 20.04 0.73 -30.51
CA TYR A 507 20.04 0.89 -29.05
C TYR A 507 20.26 -0.45 -28.33
N SER A 508 19.74 -1.56 -28.82
CA SER A 508 19.99 -2.90 -28.32
C SER A 508 21.48 -3.24 -28.41
N LEU A 509 22.10 -3.05 -29.57
CA LEU A 509 23.51 -3.29 -29.78
C LEU A 509 24.44 -2.37 -28.97
N LYS A 510 24.08 -1.09 -28.82
CA LYS A 510 24.80 -0.16 -27.92
C LYS A 510 24.71 -0.61 -26.47
N TYR A 511 23.53 -1.05 -26.04
CA TYR A 511 23.29 -1.55 -24.69
C TYR A 511 24.08 -2.85 -24.44
N GLU A 512 24.02 -3.80 -25.35
CA GLU A 512 24.81 -5.06 -25.28
C GLU A 512 26.32 -4.81 -25.20
N ASN A 513 26.81 -3.83 -25.94
CA ASN A 513 28.22 -3.45 -25.93
C ASN A 513 28.62 -2.76 -24.61
N THR A 514 27.75 -1.92 -24.03
CA THR A 514 27.99 -1.33 -22.71
C THR A 514 27.97 -2.41 -21.62
N LYS A 515 27.04 -3.35 -21.70
CA LYS A 515 26.92 -4.46 -20.77
C LYS A 515 28.07 -5.44 -20.87
N LEU A 516 28.58 -5.65 -22.08
CA LEU A 516 29.77 -6.48 -22.32
C LEU A 516 31.00 -5.87 -21.65
N ASN A 517 31.12 -4.54 -21.66
CA ASN A 517 32.24 -3.85 -21.01
C ASN A 517 32.06 -3.84 -19.45
N GLU A 518 30.86 -3.65 -18.94
CA GLU A 518 30.57 -3.79 -17.50
C GLU A 518 30.82 -5.23 -17.02
N LEU A 519 30.44 -6.23 -17.80
CA LEU A 519 30.71 -7.63 -17.50
C LEU A 519 32.21 -7.95 -17.53
N LYS A 520 33.00 -7.38 -18.45
CA LYS A 520 34.45 -7.52 -18.46
C LYS A 520 35.11 -6.90 -17.22
N GLU A 521 34.62 -5.75 -16.75
CA GLU A 521 35.11 -5.14 -15.51
C GLU A 521 34.70 -5.95 -14.27
N THR A 522 33.45 -6.43 -14.21
CA THR A 522 33.01 -7.32 -13.12
C THR A 522 33.74 -8.65 -13.11
N LEU A 523 34.07 -9.21 -14.29
CA LEU A 523 34.83 -10.44 -14.40
C LEU A 523 36.26 -10.24 -13.87
N LYS A 524 36.85 -9.09 -14.14
CA LYS A 524 38.17 -8.72 -13.61
C LYS A 524 38.19 -8.56 -12.10
N ILE A 525 37.10 -8.00 -11.55
CA ILE A 525 36.90 -7.89 -10.09
C ILE A 525 36.74 -9.29 -9.46
N ILE A 526 35.90 -10.15 -10.08
CA ILE A 526 35.67 -11.52 -9.62
C ILE A 526 36.95 -12.35 -9.71
N GLU A 527 37.76 -12.18 -10.76
CA GLU A 527 39.06 -12.84 -10.87
C GLU A 527 40.01 -12.43 -9.75
N ASN A 528 40.07 -11.13 -9.42
CA ASN A 528 40.86 -10.63 -8.29
C ASN A 528 40.32 -11.13 -6.94
N ASP A 529 39.01 -11.18 -6.75
CA ASP A 529 38.41 -11.68 -5.52
C ASP A 529 38.59 -13.21 -5.41
N ASN A 530 38.51 -13.95 -6.50
CA ASN A 530 38.85 -15.37 -6.55
C ASN A 530 40.32 -15.64 -6.20
N ALA A 531 41.24 -14.77 -6.64
CA ALA A 531 42.65 -14.86 -6.25
C ALA A 531 42.83 -14.64 -4.73
N LYS A 532 42.14 -13.65 -4.17
CA LYS A 532 42.12 -13.40 -2.69
C LYS A 532 41.48 -14.56 -1.93
N LEU A 533 40.36 -15.10 -2.44
CA LEU A 533 39.69 -16.25 -1.83
C LEU A 533 40.53 -17.50 -1.85
N LYS A 534 41.37 -17.71 -2.92
CA LYS A 534 42.35 -18.81 -2.98
C LYS A 534 43.40 -18.67 -1.89
N LEU A 535 43.92 -17.45 -1.65
CA LEU A 535 44.87 -17.17 -0.58
C LEU A 535 44.21 -17.40 0.82
N ASN A 536 43.05 -16.83 1.04
CA ASN A 536 42.31 -17.04 2.28
C ASN A 536 41.97 -18.52 2.54
N LYS A 537 41.72 -19.30 1.47
CA LYS A 537 41.47 -20.76 1.59
C LYS A 537 42.72 -21.52 2.03
N ILE A 538 43.89 -21.05 1.65
CA ILE A 538 45.18 -21.65 2.08
C ILE A 538 45.40 -21.36 3.56
N ASP A 539 45.15 -20.10 4.00
CA ASP A 539 45.27 -19.68 5.38
C ASP A 539 44.26 -20.41 6.29
N LEU A 540 43.02 -20.49 5.86
CA LEU A 540 41.97 -21.23 6.60
C LEU A 540 42.24 -22.73 6.67
N ARG A 541 42.89 -23.33 5.66
CA ARG A 541 43.32 -24.74 5.75
C ARG A 541 44.45 -24.94 6.77
N ALA A 542 45.39 -24.00 6.83
CA ALA A 542 46.44 -24.03 7.83
C ALA A 542 45.87 -23.89 9.25
N ASP A 543 44.94 -22.95 9.46
CA ASP A 543 44.25 -22.75 10.73
C ASP A 543 43.39 -23.97 11.12
N PHE A 544 42.73 -24.59 10.12
CA PHE A 544 41.93 -25.80 10.35
C PHE A 544 42.80 -27.00 10.77
N GLU A 545 43.94 -27.21 10.11
CA GLU A 545 44.87 -28.31 10.51
C GLU A 545 45.47 -28.04 11.91
N LEU A 546 45.74 -26.77 12.25
CA LEU A 546 46.18 -26.40 13.59
C LEU A 546 45.07 -26.69 14.62
N SER A 547 43.86 -26.23 14.36
CA SER A 547 42.70 -26.47 15.24
C SER A 547 42.36 -27.97 15.39
N LYS A 548 42.55 -28.75 14.33
CA LYS A 548 42.37 -30.20 14.33
C LYS A 548 43.41 -30.90 15.18
N LYS A 549 44.67 -30.41 15.17
CA LYS A 549 45.73 -30.91 16.02
C LYS A 549 45.45 -30.59 17.49
N GLU A 550 45.06 -29.34 17.78
CA GLU A 550 44.66 -28.93 19.14
C GLU A 550 43.44 -29.71 19.66
N ALA A 551 42.44 -29.96 18.78
CA ALA A 551 41.30 -30.80 19.12
C ALA A 551 41.69 -32.27 19.34
N GLY A 552 42.65 -32.78 18.59
CA GLY A 552 43.21 -34.11 18.80
C GLY A 552 43.97 -34.25 20.14
N GLU A 553 44.75 -33.22 20.49
CA GLU A 553 45.45 -33.16 21.79
C GLU A 553 44.44 -33.09 22.95
N LYS A 554 43.41 -32.26 22.86
CA LYS A 554 42.33 -32.20 23.84
C LYS A 554 41.54 -33.52 23.93
N MET A 555 41.34 -34.18 22.79
CA MET A 555 40.64 -35.49 22.76
C MET A 555 41.43 -36.56 23.48
N THR A 556 42.78 -36.58 23.28
CA THR A 556 43.66 -37.50 24.02
C THR A 556 43.73 -37.18 25.51
N GLU A 557 43.70 -35.90 25.87
CA GLU A 557 43.63 -35.50 27.26
C GLU A 557 42.31 -35.87 27.95
N LEU A 558 41.18 -35.73 27.25
CA LEU A 558 39.87 -36.16 27.72
C LEU A 558 39.77 -37.69 27.82
N LEU A 559 40.34 -38.42 26.86
CA LEU A 559 40.40 -39.87 26.93
C LEU A 559 41.19 -40.36 28.14
N ASN A 560 42.33 -39.73 28.43
CA ASN A 560 43.11 -40.01 29.64
C ASN A 560 42.35 -39.67 30.92
N GLN A 561 41.57 -38.61 30.92
CA GLN A 561 40.66 -38.25 32.04
C GLN A 561 39.50 -39.28 32.21
N ILE A 562 38.99 -39.78 31.11
CA ILE A 562 37.97 -40.84 31.12
C ILE A 562 38.57 -42.16 31.66
N GLU A 563 39.75 -42.57 31.20
CA GLU A 563 40.41 -43.78 31.71
C GLU A 563 40.74 -43.66 33.22
N SER A 564 41.22 -42.48 33.66
CA SER A 564 41.46 -42.20 35.08
C SER A 564 40.13 -42.23 35.86
N SER A 565 39.05 -41.73 35.29
CA SER A 565 37.72 -41.74 35.90
C SER A 565 37.13 -43.14 35.95
N GLU A 566 37.36 -43.94 34.89
CA GLU A 566 36.97 -45.35 34.87
C GLU A 566 37.71 -46.21 35.87
N SER A 567 39.03 -45.96 36.08
CA SER A 567 39.82 -46.62 37.09
C SER A 567 39.37 -46.25 38.51
N LEU A 568 39.03 -44.97 38.75
CA LEU A 568 38.40 -44.45 39.97
C LEU A 568 36.99 -45.11 40.21
N LEU A 569 36.24 -45.27 39.17
CA LEU A 569 34.93 -45.95 39.18
C LEU A 569 35.06 -47.46 39.49
N LYS A 570 36.13 -48.10 38.99
CA LYS A 570 36.43 -49.49 39.33
C LYS A 570 36.83 -49.62 40.82
N LEU A 571 37.63 -48.68 41.33
CA LEU A 571 37.99 -48.63 42.74
C LEU A 571 36.75 -48.41 43.63
N ARG A 572 35.91 -47.47 43.25
CA ARG A 572 34.67 -47.15 43.95
C ARG A 572 33.61 -48.25 43.86
N LYS A 573 33.57 -49.00 42.74
CA LYS A 573 32.77 -50.22 42.62
C LYS A 573 33.22 -51.33 43.59
N LYS A 574 34.55 -51.43 43.82
CA LYS A 574 35.08 -52.37 44.78
C LYS A 574 34.73 -51.97 46.22
N GLU A 575 34.83 -50.70 46.55
CA GLU A 575 34.37 -50.13 47.82
C GLU A 575 32.87 -50.21 48.05
N LEU A 576 32.09 -50.06 46.96
CA LEU A 576 30.64 -50.23 47.00
C LEU A 576 30.22 -51.72 47.18
N GLY A 577 31.02 -52.64 46.60
CA GLY A 577 30.80 -54.09 46.80
C GLY A 577 30.95 -54.51 48.24
N GLU A 578 31.86 -53.87 48.99
CA GLU A 578 32.03 -54.09 50.44
C GLU A 578 30.91 -53.43 51.26
N LYS A 579 30.41 -52.26 50.82
CA LYS A 579 29.28 -51.57 51.46
C LYS A 579 27.92 -52.21 51.12
N MET A 580 27.78 -52.94 50.02
CA MET A 580 26.55 -53.63 49.68
C MET A 580 26.24 -54.80 50.62
N LYS A 581 27.26 -55.42 51.23
CA LYS A 581 27.03 -56.44 52.28
C LYS A 581 26.40 -55.86 53.54
N ILE A 582 26.56 -54.55 53.77
CA ILE A 582 25.92 -53.84 54.89
C ILE A 582 24.51 -53.31 54.50
N MET A 583 24.22 -53.18 53.23
CA MET A 583 23.01 -52.51 52.73
C MET A 583 21.87 -53.49 52.34
N GLU A 584 22.03 -54.79 52.45
CA GLU A 584 20.93 -55.74 52.21
C GLU A 584 19.73 -55.55 53.15
N LYS A 585 19.92 -54.90 54.26
CA LYS A 585 18.85 -54.53 55.19
C LYS A 585 18.05 -53.25 54.77
N LYS A 586 18.56 -52.46 53.82
CA LYS A 586 17.87 -51.26 53.30
C LYS A 586 17.32 -51.42 51.89
N LYS A 587 17.17 -52.66 51.42
CA LYS A 587 16.87 -53.01 50.03
C LYS A 587 15.47 -52.64 49.57
N MET A 588 14.60 -52.28 50.45
CA MET A 588 13.22 -51.95 50.06
C MET A 588 12.97 -50.47 49.74
N GLU A 589 13.74 -49.55 50.31
CA GLU A 589 13.54 -48.11 50.08
C GLU A 589 14.31 -47.56 48.85
N ASN A 590 15.33 -48.30 48.36
CA ASN A 590 16.18 -47.83 47.27
C ASN A 590 15.78 -48.37 45.89
N LYS A 591 14.76 -49.22 45.77
CA LYS A 591 14.33 -49.75 44.49
C LYS A 591 13.72 -48.67 43.60
N ILE A 592 13.05 -47.70 44.19
CA ILE A 592 12.46 -46.56 43.45
C ILE A 592 13.52 -45.62 42.90
N LYS A 593 14.65 -45.42 43.67
CA LYS A 593 15.74 -44.56 43.18
C LYS A 593 16.62 -45.22 42.13
N LEU A 594 16.60 -46.59 42.03
CA LEU A 594 17.41 -47.29 41.04
C LEU A 594 16.78 -47.25 39.64
N ASP A 595 15.46 -47.20 39.58
CA ASP A 595 14.73 -47.10 38.30
C ASP A 595 14.87 -45.69 37.68
N GLU A 596 14.95 -44.63 38.49
CA GLU A 596 15.26 -43.27 38.02
C GLU A 596 16.69 -43.13 37.48
N LEU A 597 17.66 -43.87 38.05
CA LEU A 597 19.03 -43.87 37.57
C LEU A 597 19.25 -44.69 36.31
N ARG A 598 18.46 -45.76 36.11
CA ARG A 598 18.47 -46.55 34.86
C ARG A 598 17.95 -45.74 33.70
N SER A 599 16.88 -45.00 33.93
CA SER A 599 16.32 -44.12 32.87
C SER A 599 17.31 -43.04 32.42
N LYS A 600 18.11 -42.51 33.38
CA LYS A 600 19.16 -41.55 33.06
C LYS A 600 20.38 -42.17 32.37
N LEU A 601 20.66 -43.42 32.63
CA LEU A 601 21.79 -44.13 31.99
C LEU A 601 21.42 -44.59 30.56
N GLU A 602 20.18 -44.96 30.33
CA GLU A 602 19.66 -45.24 28.97
C GLU A 602 19.68 -43.97 28.10
N GLN A 603 19.42 -42.82 28.73
CA GLN A 603 19.51 -41.54 28.05
C GLN A 603 20.94 -41.21 27.61
N VAL A 604 21.92 -41.45 28.46
CA VAL A 604 23.37 -41.22 28.18
C VAL A 604 23.92 -42.25 27.17
N ILE A 605 23.39 -43.46 27.13
CA ILE A 605 23.77 -44.46 26.12
C ILE A 605 23.23 -44.08 24.77
N LYS A 606 22.00 -43.52 24.72
CA LYS A 606 21.40 -43.00 23.50
C LYS A 606 22.16 -41.83 22.95
N GLU A 607 22.59 -40.91 23.82
CA GLU A 607 23.45 -39.76 23.45
C GLU A 607 24.83 -40.20 22.89
N LYS A 608 25.36 -41.37 23.36
CA LYS A 608 26.62 -41.97 22.87
C LYS A 608 26.46 -42.63 21.50
N GLU A 609 25.29 -43.23 21.22
CA GLU A 609 24.96 -43.75 19.90
C GLU A 609 24.67 -42.64 18.89
N ASP A 610 23.95 -41.61 19.33
CA ASP A 610 23.70 -40.41 18.49
C ASP A 610 25.00 -39.68 18.13
N ALA A 611 25.97 -39.61 19.05
CA ALA A 611 27.31 -39.06 18.79
C ALA A 611 28.13 -39.93 17.81
N LYS A 612 27.95 -41.24 17.79
CA LYS A 612 28.58 -42.12 16.78
C LYS A 612 27.99 -41.95 15.41
N ILE A 613 26.67 -41.80 15.34
CA ILE A 613 25.95 -41.53 14.09
C ILE A 613 26.34 -40.17 13.55
N LEU A 614 26.55 -39.18 14.45
CA LEU A 614 27.01 -37.84 14.08
C LEU A 614 28.44 -37.84 13.51
N THR A 615 29.33 -38.68 14.03
CA THR A 615 30.72 -38.82 13.51
C THR A 615 30.78 -39.51 12.17
N GLU A 616 29.88 -40.46 11.89
CA GLU A 616 29.75 -41.05 10.54
C GLU A 616 29.09 -40.11 9.55
N LYS A 617 28.15 -39.30 10.03
CA LYS A 617 27.49 -38.27 9.24
C LYS A 617 28.46 -37.13 8.86
N ILE A 618 29.32 -36.72 9.80
CA ILE A 618 30.37 -35.70 9.56
C ILE A 618 31.40 -36.25 8.53
N LYS A 619 31.68 -37.54 8.48
CA LYS A 619 32.55 -38.14 7.46
C LYS A 619 31.95 -38.08 6.05
N LYS A 620 30.63 -38.32 5.94
CA LYS A 620 29.91 -38.18 4.66
C LYS A 620 29.67 -36.72 4.26
N ASP A 621 29.47 -35.85 5.23
CA ASP A 621 29.22 -34.43 4.98
C ASP A 621 30.51 -33.69 4.55
N THR A 622 31.72 -34.19 4.91
CA THR A 622 32.99 -33.64 4.42
C THR A 622 33.27 -33.92 2.94
N GLU A 623 32.66 -34.96 2.38
CA GLU A 623 32.71 -35.23 0.93
C GLU A 623 31.66 -34.42 0.15
N MET A 624 30.55 -34.00 0.82
CA MET A 624 29.51 -33.14 0.21
C MET A 624 29.78 -31.64 0.32
N VAL A 625 30.60 -31.22 1.27
CA VAL A 625 30.92 -29.78 1.53
C VAL A 625 31.71 -29.12 0.40
N GLN A 626 32.25 -29.88 -0.56
CA GLN A 626 32.87 -29.30 -1.75
C GLN A 626 31.90 -28.72 -2.76
N VAL A 627 30.60 -29.01 -2.64
CA VAL A 627 29.56 -28.55 -3.60
C VAL A 627 28.66 -27.45 -3.02
N ASP A 628 28.63 -27.24 -1.71
CA ASP A 628 27.56 -26.48 -1.05
C ASP A 628 27.98 -25.18 -0.31
N MET A 629 29.19 -24.67 -0.55
CA MET A 629 29.60 -23.37 0.03
C MET A 629 28.80 -22.14 -0.45
N THR A 630 27.99 -22.31 -1.47
CA THR A 630 27.08 -21.24 -1.96
C THR A 630 25.69 -21.26 -1.28
N LYS A 631 25.33 -22.40 -0.67
CA LYS A 631 24.02 -22.52 -0.02
C LYS A 631 24.01 -22.06 1.43
N THR A 632 25.15 -22.18 2.10
CA THR A 632 25.29 -21.92 3.56
C THR A 632 25.22 -20.44 3.93
N ILE A 633 25.40 -19.51 2.98
CA ILE A 633 25.26 -18.07 3.24
C ILE A 633 23.78 -17.68 3.31
N VAL A 634 22.91 -18.40 2.61
CA VAL A 634 21.46 -18.16 2.62
C VAL A 634 20.84 -18.63 3.95
N ASP A 635 21.28 -19.80 4.43
CA ASP A 635 20.69 -20.43 5.64
C ASP A 635 21.08 -19.71 6.95
N LEU A 636 22.22 -19.01 6.99
CA LEU A 636 22.63 -18.21 8.14
C LEU A 636 21.78 -16.93 8.32
N ASN A 637 21.27 -16.37 7.23
CA ASN A 637 20.37 -15.23 7.30
C ASN A 637 18.98 -15.61 7.84
N ASP A 638 18.49 -16.80 7.48
CA ASP A 638 17.21 -17.31 7.96
C ASP A 638 17.24 -17.60 9.47
N GLY A 639 18.38 -18.06 9.99
CA GLY A 639 18.58 -18.26 11.42
C GLY A 639 18.55 -16.99 12.25
N ILE A 640 19.07 -15.89 11.70
CA ILE A 640 19.05 -14.56 12.35
C ILE A 640 17.63 -13.98 12.37
N GLU A 641 16.86 -14.20 11.31
CA GLU A 641 15.46 -13.76 11.27
C GLU A 641 14.56 -14.55 12.22
N LEU A 642 14.83 -15.84 12.38
CA LEU A 642 14.08 -16.69 13.32
C LEU A 642 14.34 -16.27 14.78
N ASN A 643 15.57 -15.92 15.11
CA ASN A 643 15.91 -15.42 16.45
C ASN A 643 15.31 -14.04 16.72
N LYS A 644 15.27 -13.14 15.74
CA LYS A 644 14.57 -11.85 15.85
C LYS A 644 13.05 -12.04 16.05
N LYS A 645 12.45 -13.06 15.42
CA LYS A 645 11.03 -13.37 15.63
C LYS A 645 10.75 -13.85 17.05
N LYS A 646 11.62 -14.70 17.60
CA LYS A 646 11.52 -15.16 19.00
C LYS A 646 11.71 -14.02 20.01
N GLU A 647 12.61 -13.08 19.72
CA GLU A 647 12.82 -11.89 20.55
C GLU A 647 11.57 -10.98 20.55
N ILE A 648 10.92 -10.83 19.40
CA ILE A 648 9.66 -10.07 19.28
C ILE A 648 8.51 -10.76 20.03
N GLU A 649 8.50 -12.09 20.03
CA GLU A 649 7.47 -12.87 20.75
C GLU A 649 7.64 -12.78 22.26
N ILE A 650 8.87 -12.89 22.74
CA ILE A 650 9.22 -12.67 24.15
C ILE A 650 8.90 -11.23 24.60
N MET A 651 9.19 -10.24 23.73
CA MET A 651 8.82 -8.84 24.01
C MET A 651 7.31 -8.61 24.04
N LYS A 652 6.51 -9.40 23.31
CA LYS A 652 5.06 -9.36 23.44
C LYS A 652 4.58 -9.94 24.75
N GLU A 653 5.12 -11.09 25.16
CA GLU A 653 4.77 -11.71 26.45
C GLU A 653 5.14 -10.82 27.64
N VAL A 654 6.32 -10.19 27.60
CA VAL A 654 6.73 -9.21 28.61
C VAL A 654 5.75 -8.02 28.66
N ARG A 655 5.26 -7.57 27.51
CA ARG A 655 4.31 -6.46 27.43
C ARG A 655 2.91 -6.85 27.96
N GLU A 656 2.49 -8.10 27.74
CA GLU A 656 1.25 -8.62 28.29
C GLU A 656 1.31 -8.76 29.82
N VAL A 657 2.45 -9.20 30.34
CA VAL A 657 2.69 -9.26 31.80
C VAL A 657 2.69 -7.87 32.39
N ALA A 658 3.37 -6.91 31.76
CA ALA A 658 3.38 -5.52 32.21
C ALA A 658 1.97 -4.90 32.24
N ASN A 659 1.15 -5.17 31.23
CA ASN A 659 -0.24 -4.71 31.19
C ASN A 659 -1.11 -5.33 32.29
N LYS A 660 -0.90 -6.63 32.59
CA LYS A 660 -1.58 -7.29 33.73
C LYS A 660 -1.18 -6.72 35.08
N VAL A 661 0.08 -6.33 35.23
CA VAL A 661 0.56 -5.66 36.45
C VAL A 661 -0.14 -4.31 36.63
N VAL A 662 -0.25 -3.52 35.55
CA VAL A 662 -0.96 -2.22 35.59
C VAL A 662 -2.44 -2.40 35.90
N GLU A 663 -3.07 -3.44 35.34
CA GLU A 663 -4.48 -3.75 35.60
C GLU A 663 -4.73 -4.17 37.05
N LEU A 664 -3.78 -4.90 37.64
CA LEU A 664 -3.82 -5.27 39.06
C LEU A 664 -3.60 -4.06 39.97
N GLU A 665 -2.71 -3.15 39.59
CA GLU A 665 -2.49 -1.91 40.36
C GLU A 665 -3.73 -1.01 40.36
N VAL A 666 -4.47 -0.95 39.25
CA VAL A 666 -5.74 -0.23 39.17
C VAL A 666 -6.78 -0.86 40.10
N LYS A 667 -6.94 -2.19 40.06
CA LYS A 667 -7.83 -2.93 40.95
C LYS A 667 -7.51 -2.77 42.44
N ILE A 668 -6.21 -2.71 42.75
CA ILE A 668 -5.74 -2.44 44.13
C ILE A 668 -6.16 -1.03 44.57
N ARG A 669 -6.03 -0.02 43.71
CA ARG A 669 -6.45 1.36 44.02
C ARG A 669 -7.96 1.46 44.18
N GLU A 670 -8.73 0.86 43.29
CA GLU A 670 -10.19 0.82 43.41
C GLU A 670 -10.62 0.18 44.70
N ARG A 671 -9.97 -0.92 45.09
CA ARG A 671 -10.29 -1.61 46.35
C ARG A 671 -9.85 -0.82 47.57
N GLN A 672 -8.80 -0.05 47.47
CA GLN A 672 -8.36 0.87 48.54
C GLN A 672 -9.30 2.07 48.70
N GLU A 673 -9.89 2.55 47.59
CA GLU A 673 -10.92 3.61 47.62
C GLU A 673 -12.27 3.10 48.16
N GLU A 674 -12.69 1.88 47.81
CA GLU A 674 -13.87 1.22 48.40
C GLU A 674 -13.73 1.04 49.94
N LEU A 675 -12.56 0.67 50.39
CA LEU A 675 -12.25 0.51 51.82
C LEU A 675 -12.27 1.86 52.55
N LYS A 676 -11.83 2.94 51.92
CA LYS A 676 -11.93 4.30 52.47
C LYS A 676 -13.38 4.80 52.53
N GLN A 677 -14.20 4.47 51.56
CA GLN A 677 -15.62 4.84 51.56
C GLN A 677 -16.45 4.09 52.62
N ASN A 678 -15.99 2.89 53.02
CA ASN A 678 -16.67 2.06 54.03
C ASN A 678 -16.19 2.32 55.45
N GLY A 679 -15.41 3.38 55.69
CA GLY A 679 -15.07 3.81 57.06
C GLY A 679 -14.08 2.91 57.81
N ILE A 680 -13.32 2.09 57.11
CA ILE A 680 -12.30 1.23 57.69
C ILE A 680 -10.93 1.91 57.54
N GLU A 681 -10.50 2.58 58.61
CA GLU A 681 -9.11 3.07 58.69
C GLU A 681 -8.14 1.89 58.83
N LEU A 682 -7.29 1.70 57.83
CA LEU A 682 -6.17 0.77 57.89
C LEU A 682 -5.07 1.34 58.81
N LYS A 683 -4.72 0.56 59.79
CA LYS A 683 -3.70 0.91 60.77
C LYS A 683 -2.31 1.07 60.08
N LYS A 684 -1.51 1.95 60.67
CA LYS A 684 -0.15 2.37 60.21
C LYS A 684 0.88 1.26 59.98
N GLU A 685 0.55 -0.01 60.10
CA GLU A 685 1.47 -1.13 59.84
C GLU A 685 1.71 -1.40 58.37
N ASP A 686 0.81 -1.02 57.49
CA ASP A 686 0.98 -1.26 56.02
C ASP A 686 1.92 -0.26 55.32
N GLU A 687 2.19 0.89 55.94
CA GLU A 687 3.16 1.86 55.38
C GLU A 687 4.61 1.41 55.54
N GLU A 688 4.94 0.58 56.51
CA GLU A 688 6.31 0.03 56.67
C GLU A 688 6.58 -1.12 55.74
N ILE A 689 5.59 -1.92 55.40
CA ILE A 689 5.72 -3.01 54.43
C ILE A 689 5.93 -2.45 53.01
N ASN A 690 5.15 -1.44 52.65
CA ASN A 690 5.26 -0.75 51.35
C ASN A 690 6.59 0.00 51.17
N LYS A 691 7.21 0.50 52.28
CA LYS A 691 8.53 1.10 52.22
C LYS A 691 9.66 0.06 52.07
N LYS A 692 9.48 -1.14 52.59
CA LYS A 692 10.46 -2.25 52.46
C LYS A 692 10.40 -2.87 51.05
N GLU A 693 9.22 -3.01 50.51
CA GLU A 693 9.05 -3.52 49.14
C GLU A 693 9.55 -2.52 48.09
N LYS A 694 9.25 -1.23 48.23
CA LYS A 694 9.83 -0.18 47.36
C LYS A 694 11.34 -0.06 47.44
N LYS A 695 11.93 -0.43 48.58
CA LYS A 695 13.39 -0.45 48.72
C LYS A 695 14.01 -1.67 48.03
N LYS A 696 13.32 -2.81 48.10
CA LYS A 696 13.72 -4.05 47.40
C LYS A 696 13.62 -3.91 45.89
N PHE A 697 12.53 -3.27 45.40
CA PHE A 697 12.34 -2.99 43.96
C PHE A 697 13.42 -2.05 43.40
N LYS A 698 13.86 -1.04 44.17
CA LYS A 698 14.96 -0.16 43.77
C LYS A 698 16.34 -0.82 43.84
N GLU A 699 16.50 -1.85 44.64
CA GLU A 699 17.72 -2.66 44.67
C GLU A 699 17.78 -3.64 43.50
N ASP A 700 16.63 -4.21 43.11
CA ASP A 700 16.52 -5.08 41.96
C ASP A 700 16.69 -4.30 40.64
N GLU A 701 16.15 -3.07 40.49
CA GLU A 701 16.43 -2.17 39.36
C GLU A 701 17.93 -1.83 39.24
N LYS A 702 18.62 -1.58 40.34
CA LYS A 702 20.07 -1.35 40.33
C LYS A 702 20.88 -2.59 39.94
N ILE A 703 20.38 -3.79 40.23
CA ILE A 703 21.03 -5.04 39.81
C ILE A 703 20.83 -5.25 38.31
N ILE A 704 19.69 -4.88 37.77
CA ILE A 704 19.42 -4.95 36.32
C ILE A 704 20.22 -3.91 35.53
N GLU A 705 20.38 -2.70 36.08
CA GLU A 705 21.23 -1.67 35.47
C GLU A 705 22.73 -2.01 35.55
N ASN A 706 23.16 -2.65 36.62
CA ASN A 706 24.57 -3.09 36.77
C ASN A 706 24.87 -4.27 35.82
N ASN A 707 23.95 -5.19 35.61
CA ASN A 707 24.11 -6.30 34.65
C ASN A 707 24.16 -5.81 33.21
N LYS A 708 23.36 -4.80 32.82
CA LYS A 708 23.48 -4.13 31.52
C LYS A 708 24.84 -3.45 31.32
N ASN A 709 25.33 -2.79 32.36
CA ASN A 709 26.65 -2.14 32.30
C ASN A 709 27.84 -3.14 32.29
N GLU A 710 27.66 -4.40 32.75
CA GLU A 710 28.65 -5.45 32.59
C GLU A 710 28.64 -6.12 31.23
N GLU A 711 27.47 -6.24 30.59
CA GLU A 711 27.37 -6.74 29.19
C GLU A 711 27.95 -5.73 28.21
N ASP A 712 27.64 -4.45 28.36
CA ASP A 712 28.23 -3.38 27.55
C ASP A 712 29.76 -3.27 27.75
N LYS A 713 30.26 -3.50 28.96
CA LYS A 713 31.71 -3.57 29.21
C LYS A 713 32.39 -4.81 28.64
N LYS A 714 31.65 -5.93 28.49
CA LYS A 714 32.15 -7.14 27.81
C LYS A 714 32.15 -6.97 26.29
N GLU A 715 31.20 -6.25 25.74
CA GLU A 715 31.14 -5.93 24.31
C GLU A 715 32.24 -4.92 23.93
N ILE A 716 32.44 -3.88 24.71
CA ILE A 716 33.55 -2.90 24.52
C ILE A 716 34.94 -3.57 24.67
N LYS A 717 35.07 -4.58 25.53
CA LYS A 717 36.34 -5.36 25.65
C LYS A 717 36.56 -6.31 24.48
N ARG A 718 35.49 -6.82 23.84
CA ARG A 718 35.61 -7.63 22.63
C ARG A 718 35.98 -6.78 21.41
N ASP A 719 35.47 -5.55 21.32
CA ASP A 719 35.80 -4.63 20.23
C ASP A 719 37.22 -4.02 20.37
N THR A 720 37.67 -3.76 21.59
CA THR A 720 39.05 -3.31 21.84
C THR A 720 40.10 -4.41 21.67
N SER A 721 39.74 -5.69 21.88
CA SER A 721 40.64 -6.81 21.59
C SER A 721 40.77 -7.06 20.08
N LYS A 722 39.70 -6.90 19.31
CA LYS A 722 39.77 -6.95 17.84
C LYS A 722 40.58 -5.80 17.25
N LYS A 723 40.48 -4.59 17.78
CA LYS A 723 41.31 -3.44 17.35
C LYS A 723 42.78 -3.57 17.75
N ARG A 724 43.10 -4.26 18.85
CA ARG A 724 44.52 -4.52 19.24
C ARG A 724 45.17 -5.60 18.40
N VAL A 725 44.44 -6.56 17.87
CA VAL A 725 44.98 -7.58 16.97
C VAL A 725 45.24 -7.00 15.58
N THR A 726 44.48 -6.01 15.16
CA THR A 726 44.66 -5.35 13.85
C THR A 726 45.84 -4.37 13.85
N ILE A 727 46.16 -3.76 14.99
CA ILE A 727 47.28 -2.81 15.11
C ILE A 727 48.64 -3.51 15.33
N LYS A 728 48.66 -4.76 15.82
CA LYS A 728 49.92 -5.54 15.94
C LYS A 728 50.37 -6.21 14.64
N LYS A 729 49.52 -6.32 13.64
CA LYS A 729 49.90 -6.84 12.31
C LYS A 729 50.41 -5.77 11.32
N SER A 730 50.38 -4.49 11.68
CA SER A 730 50.91 -3.38 10.86
C SER A 730 52.26 -2.81 11.30
N LYS A 731 52.98 -3.45 12.26
CA LYS A 731 54.31 -3.02 12.70
C LYS A 731 55.40 -4.09 12.54
N ILE A 732 55.19 -5.06 11.66
CA ILE A 732 56.29 -5.91 11.20
C ILE A 732 56.15 -5.99 9.66
N LYS A 733 56.56 -4.96 9.00
CA LYS A 733 57.38 -4.82 7.82
C LYS A 733 57.59 -3.36 7.53
#